data_ec273d8cc8d7c36471c0caa8bb375d02
#
_entry.id   ec273d8cc8d7c36471c0caa8bb375d02
#
_cell.length_a   1.000
_cell.length_b   1.000
_cell.length_c   1.000
_cell.angle_alpha   90.00
_cell.angle_beta   90.00
_cell.angle_gamma   90.00
#
_symmetry.space_group_name_H-M   'P 1'
#
loop_
_entity.id
_entity.type
_entity.pdbx_description
1 polymer ?
#
loop_
_entity_poly.entity_id
_entity_poly.type
_entity_poly.pdbx_seq_one_letter_code
_entity_poly.pdbx_strand_id
1 'polypeptide(L)'
;MIGLKKVILTFFVCLIGVGGMENVWAGDKTVRDFHEFELWHKLLQYGLSPSGEWAMWRIQAGETTDTLFVRNIVSGKEYKYKETSAPEFSKDSRWIVFSEPTGEDVAAGIAYQVKLVCLADGEEQIFRGMESFTFTNDSKYLILKGKNAGDAVELNLYDLEKKRVKNIANIQEYTVDPTGKYLAYTLKTEKGLSNSLEVLELNDYRLLFLENDKNGYEKLKWTDHGLLFMKVLSDSTGQKQGREIHVVRNIGNKQQACCFAAEAWADFPANMKISEYYTPQWSADGKKLFFGIAPERYQGESRAEVTADVDIWHWKDQEIQSRQKNRYYLNRSRTYLCVWWPEEKRWRQLADSSLFDIAGISADGAFVLAVDDRPYRPHYRELHRDIYVIQTETGKRTRLLENTILSASFSREGKYVYYFKNKNWWAYDLAKEEYINLTAQVTTGLSDIYYDGPIDIAPSFGVAGWLKEDKAFWFYDEYDIWSVEPATLKLKRLTRGREDKITFRKFQRGVLTPDRNLLLRATGDDGASGIYRFDPKGHHRPLLYGPFGTLRLEQSADKKMNLLGWADNITAPELFVCDENLNRLQQLTHTNLRPPGFIFRKSELIRYKNSRGKELKGALFYPVNYREGQSYPMIVHIYEKLSQHLNDFVFPSASDLYNTMNYVLQGYFVFQPDITYEVNRPGESAVDCVTAAVRQVLKREDIDPARLGLIGHSWGAYQTAYIITQTPLFAAAVAGAPLTDMISMYNSIYWESGRSNQEMFETGQARFRLPWWQISRQYICNSPVFQAENIQTPLLMIFGTEDQAVDWSQGLEMYITMRRLGKPCILLTYEGEGHTIGGQMNTLDQTGRVMDYFDYYLKKTVAADWILEGRTYLKKKGEE
;
A
#
# COMPACT_ATOMS: atom_id res chain seq x y z
N MET A 1 11.74 -37.84 -14.79
CA MET A 1 12.83 -36.93 -14.38
C MET A 1 13.86 -36.71 -15.48
N ILE A 2 13.47 -36.45 -16.70
CA ILE A 2 14.40 -36.16 -17.85
C ILE A 2 13.64 -35.27 -18.87
N GLY A 3 13.10 -34.16 -18.44
CA GLY A 3 12.35 -33.30 -19.36
C GLY A 3 12.46 -31.80 -19.09
N LEU A 4 12.90 -31.39 -17.90
CA LEU A 4 12.87 -29.99 -17.49
C LEU A 4 14.17 -29.21 -17.71
N LYS A 5 15.27 -29.83 -18.11
CA LYS A 5 16.58 -29.16 -18.28
C LYS A 5 16.88 -28.59 -19.66
N LYS A 6 16.00 -28.76 -20.65
CA LYS A 6 16.30 -28.34 -22.06
C LYS A 6 15.63 -27.04 -22.53
N VAL A 7 14.73 -26.43 -21.74
CA VAL A 7 14.05 -25.18 -22.18
C VAL A 7 14.78 -23.92 -21.75
N ILE A 8 15.68 -24.01 -20.79
CA ILE A 8 16.37 -22.82 -20.23
C ILE A 8 17.67 -22.43 -20.99
N LEU A 9 18.21 -23.32 -21.79
CA LEU A 9 19.54 -23.10 -22.39
C LEU A 9 19.56 -22.52 -23.81
N THR A 10 18.42 -22.31 -24.46
CA THR A 10 18.41 -21.91 -25.90
C THR A 10 18.19 -20.40 -26.10
N PHE A 11 18.00 -19.59 -25.07
CA PHE A 11 17.77 -18.15 -25.22
C PHE A 11 18.96 -17.24 -24.93
N PHE A 12 20.14 -17.78 -24.64
CA PHE A 12 21.32 -16.98 -24.25
C PHE A 12 22.44 -16.90 -25.30
N VAL A 13 22.30 -17.39 -26.52
CA VAL A 13 23.40 -17.51 -27.50
C VAL A 13 23.25 -16.63 -28.76
N CYS A 14 22.43 -15.61 -28.76
CA CYS A 14 22.39 -14.72 -29.94
C CYS A 14 22.61 -13.25 -29.58
N LEU A 15 23.77 -12.91 -28.99
CA LEU A 15 24.30 -11.54 -28.98
C LEU A 15 25.80 -11.54 -28.63
N ILE A 16 26.63 -12.18 -29.44
CA ILE A 16 28.05 -11.87 -29.55
C ILE A 16 28.38 -11.77 -31.03
N GLY A 17 28.31 -10.56 -31.53
CA GLY A 17 28.76 -10.16 -32.87
C GLY A 17 29.72 -8.99 -32.77
N VAL A 18 31.00 -9.33 -32.69
CA VAL A 18 32.17 -8.60 -33.24
C VAL A 18 32.29 -7.10 -33.02
N GLY A 19 33.17 -6.74 -32.15
CA GLY A 19 33.80 -5.42 -32.06
C GLY A 19 34.96 -5.52 -31.12
N GLY A 20 36.19 -5.73 -31.62
CA GLY A 20 37.41 -5.65 -30.81
C GLY A 20 37.51 -4.27 -30.19
N MET A 21 37.46 -4.18 -28.86
CA MET A 21 37.88 -3.04 -28.09
C MET A 21 38.95 -3.51 -27.11
N GLU A 22 40.08 -2.83 -27.21
CA GLU A 22 41.22 -2.95 -26.36
C GLU A 22 40.83 -2.96 -24.86
N ASN A 23 41.49 -3.85 -24.10
CA ASN A 23 41.41 -3.89 -22.65
C ASN A 23 41.98 -2.59 -22.08
N VAL A 24 41.14 -1.59 -21.90
CA VAL A 24 41.44 -0.45 -21.02
C VAL A 24 41.22 -0.96 -19.60
N TRP A 25 42.26 -1.09 -18.84
CA TRP A 25 42.26 -1.34 -17.42
C TRP A 25 41.47 -0.24 -16.73
N ALA A 26 40.19 -0.50 -16.37
CA ALA A 26 39.45 0.37 -15.50
C ALA A 26 40.01 0.23 -14.09
N GLY A 27 40.69 1.27 -13.62
CA GLY A 27 41.16 1.38 -12.23
C GLY A 27 39.95 1.28 -11.27
N ASP A 28 40.20 0.89 -10.02
CA ASP A 28 39.20 0.79 -8.97
C ASP A 28 38.43 2.12 -8.78
N LYS A 29 37.37 2.32 -9.50
CA LYS A 29 36.40 3.42 -9.26
C LYS A 29 35.45 3.00 -8.15
N THR A 30 35.66 3.54 -6.96
CA THR A 30 34.62 3.59 -5.93
C THR A 30 33.73 4.81 -6.20
N VAL A 31 32.42 4.60 -6.29
CA VAL A 31 31.44 5.69 -6.51
C VAL A 31 31.32 6.46 -5.19
N ARG A 32 32.03 7.57 -5.07
CA ARG A 32 31.84 8.53 -3.97
C ARG A 32 30.96 9.71 -4.36
N ASP A 33 30.62 9.84 -5.64
CA ASP A 33 29.87 10.96 -6.15
C ASP A 33 28.41 10.55 -6.38
N PHE A 34 27.50 11.05 -5.56
CA PHE A 34 26.06 10.84 -5.72
C PHE A 34 25.54 11.31 -7.09
N HIS A 35 26.28 12.17 -7.81
CA HIS A 35 25.95 12.54 -9.19
C HIS A 35 26.01 11.37 -10.17
N GLU A 36 26.73 10.30 -9.88
CA GLU A 36 26.69 9.09 -10.73
C GLU A 36 25.36 8.32 -10.59
N PHE A 37 24.56 8.58 -9.55
CA PHE A 37 23.19 8.00 -9.42
C PHE A 37 22.22 8.63 -10.41
N GLU A 38 22.49 9.83 -10.93
CA GLU A 38 21.71 10.48 -11.98
C GLU A 38 21.79 9.74 -13.33
N LEU A 39 22.78 8.88 -13.51
CA LEU A 39 22.93 8.07 -14.73
C LEU A 39 21.95 6.89 -14.82
N TRP A 40 21.25 6.58 -13.73
CA TRP A 40 20.32 5.46 -13.70
C TRP A 40 18.93 5.86 -14.19
N HIS A 41 18.43 5.09 -15.17
CA HIS A 41 17.11 5.31 -15.76
C HIS A 41 16.06 4.50 -15.01
N LYS A 42 15.12 5.16 -14.35
CA LYS A 42 14.04 4.53 -13.61
C LYS A 42 12.76 4.46 -14.45
N LEU A 43 12.23 3.27 -14.63
CA LEU A 43 10.91 3.07 -15.20
C LEU A 43 9.85 3.40 -14.12
N LEU A 44 9.08 4.50 -14.31
CA LEU A 44 8.13 4.99 -13.33
C LEU A 44 6.73 4.40 -13.52
N GLN A 45 6.18 4.58 -14.70
CA GLN A 45 4.80 4.23 -15.04
C GLN A 45 4.78 3.63 -16.44
N TYR A 46 3.89 2.69 -16.68
CA TYR A 46 3.66 2.16 -18.01
C TYR A 46 2.23 1.66 -18.15
N GLY A 47 1.77 1.53 -19.38
CA GLY A 47 0.43 1.07 -19.69
C GLY A 47 0.30 0.65 -21.14
N LEU A 48 -0.74 -0.16 -21.38
CA LEU A 48 -1.14 -0.61 -22.71
C LEU A 48 -2.47 0.04 -23.07
N SER A 49 -2.62 0.51 -24.31
CA SER A 49 -3.92 0.99 -24.76
C SER A 49 -4.95 -0.15 -24.75
N PRO A 50 -6.24 0.12 -24.59
CA PRO A 50 -7.28 -0.92 -24.60
C PRO A 50 -7.26 -1.83 -25.83
N SER A 51 -6.93 -1.30 -27.00
CA SER A 51 -6.75 -2.13 -28.21
C SER A 51 -5.51 -3.01 -28.21
N GLY A 52 -4.51 -2.68 -27.38
CA GLY A 52 -3.22 -3.33 -27.39
C GLY A 52 -2.26 -2.86 -28.49
N GLU A 53 -2.63 -1.83 -29.28
CA GLU A 53 -1.80 -1.32 -30.38
C GLU A 53 -0.74 -0.34 -29.94
N TRP A 54 -0.97 0.36 -28.85
CA TRP A 54 -0.07 1.37 -28.31
C TRP A 54 0.37 1.00 -26.89
N ALA A 55 1.65 1.20 -26.62
CA ALA A 55 2.22 1.16 -25.28
C ALA A 55 2.71 2.56 -24.87
N MET A 56 2.60 2.88 -23.59
CA MET A 56 3.21 4.07 -23.02
C MET A 56 4.10 3.68 -21.85
N TRP A 57 5.16 4.46 -21.62
CA TRP A 57 5.98 4.34 -20.42
C TRP A 57 6.69 5.66 -20.11
N ARG A 58 6.99 5.88 -18.84
CA ARG A 58 7.77 7.01 -18.37
C ARG A 58 9.11 6.54 -17.83
N ILE A 59 10.17 7.19 -18.29
CA ILE A 59 11.54 6.95 -17.81
C ILE A 59 12.03 8.24 -17.16
N GLN A 60 12.48 8.14 -15.92
CA GLN A 60 13.18 9.19 -15.22
C GLN A 60 14.69 8.97 -15.36
N ALA A 61 15.40 9.97 -15.90
CA ALA A 61 16.86 10.03 -15.94
C ALA A 61 17.32 11.00 -14.86
N GLY A 62 18.04 10.54 -13.85
CA GLY A 62 18.40 11.34 -12.69
C GLY A 62 17.22 11.66 -11.76
N GLU A 63 17.34 12.73 -10.97
CA GLU A 63 16.30 13.11 -9.99
C GLU A 63 15.21 14.02 -10.55
N THR A 64 15.45 14.69 -11.67
CA THR A 64 14.64 15.83 -12.11
C THR A 64 13.94 15.70 -13.45
N THR A 65 14.41 14.89 -14.39
CA THR A 65 13.84 14.84 -15.74
C THR A 65 13.19 13.50 -16.03
N ASP A 66 11.90 13.51 -16.30
CA ASP A 66 11.23 12.35 -16.82
C ASP A 66 10.77 12.57 -18.29
N THR A 67 10.64 11.47 -19.00
CA THR A 67 10.16 11.45 -20.39
C THR A 67 9.10 10.39 -20.55
N LEU A 68 7.93 10.79 -21.04
CA LEU A 68 6.87 9.90 -21.51
C LEU A 68 7.17 9.46 -22.95
N PHE A 69 7.19 8.17 -23.16
CA PHE A 69 7.23 7.53 -24.48
C PHE A 69 5.87 6.94 -24.78
N VAL A 70 5.38 7.15 -25.99
CA VAL A 70 4.13 6.57 -26.49
C VAL A 70 4.43 5.95 -27.85
N ARG A 71 4.38 4.61 -27.94
CA ARG A 71 4.82 3.88 -29.13
C ARG A 71 3.74 2.94 -29.67
N ASN A 72 3.52 3.01 -30.97
CA ASN A 72 2.75 2.00 -31.66
C ASN A 72 3.57 0.71 -31.80
N ILE A 73 3.02 -0.39 -31.32
CA ILE A 73 3.71 -1.69 -31.22
C ILE A 73 3.99 -2.30 -32.59
N VAL A 74 3.10 -2.07 -33.57
CA VAL A 74 3.19 -2.67 -34.90
C VAL A 74 4.03 -1.81 -35.85
N SER A 75 3.71 -0.52 -35.96
CA SER A 75 4.39 0.38 -36.90
C SER A 75 5.72 0.92 -36.36
N GLY A 76 5.94 0.88 -35.05
CA GLY A 76 7.10 1.49 -34.39
C GLY A 76 7.05 3.03 -34.32
N LYS A 77 5.94 3.68 -34.75
CA LYS A 77 5.75 5.13 -34.59
C LYS A 77 5.82 5.51 -33.12
N GLU A 78 6.63 6.54 -32.77
CA GLU A 78 6.91 6.91 -31.40
C GLU A 78 6.75 8.40 -31.19
N TYR A 79 6.13 8.79 -30.04
CA TYR A 79 6.06 10.16 -29.55
C TYR A 79 6.80 10.26 -28.21
N LYS A 80 7.38 11.43 -27.91
CA LYS A 80 8.14 11.69 -26.69
C LYS A 80 7.75 13.03 -26.08
N TYR A 81 7.47 13.04 -24.79
CA TYR A 81 7.09 14.25 -24.05
C TYR A 81 7.85 14.29 -22.72
N LYS A 82 8.34 15.49 -22.36
CA LYS A 82 9.13 15.70 -21.14
C LYS A 82 8.24 16.11 -19.96
N GLU A 83 8.67 15.75 -18.75
CA GLU A 83 8.09 16.19 -17.46
C GLU A 83 6.58 16.01 -17.38
N THR A 84 6.08 14.89 -17.85
CA THR A 84 4.65 14.59 -17.88
C THR A 84 4.15 13.92 -16.60
N SER A 85 2.86 14.09 -16.31
CA SER A 85 2.19 13.35 -15.23
C SER A 85 0.83 12.80 -15.67
N ALA A 86 0.39 11.72 -15.02
CA ALA A 86 -0.92 11.09 -15.17
C ALA A 86 -1.35 10.78 -16.62
N PRO A 87 -0.50 10.15 -17.48
CA PRO A 87 -0.91 9.80 -18.83
C PRO A 87 -2.03 8.76 -18.85
N GLU A 88 -3.04 8.98 -19.71
CA GLU A 88 -4.20 8.11 -19.85
C GLU A 88 -4.57 7.93 -21.32
N PHE A 89 -4.82 6.68 -21.76
CA PHE A 89 -5.38 6.40 -23.08
C PHE A 89 -6.91 6.49 -23.05
N SER A 90 -7.50 7.00 -24.16
CA SER A 90 -8.93 6.84 -24.38
C SER A 90 -9.33 5.38 -24.54
N LYS A 91 -10.58 5.01 -24.19
CA LYS A 91 -11.04 3.61 -24.29
C LYS A 91 -11.08 3.07 -25.72
N ASP A 92 -11.22 3.95 -26.71
CA ASP A 92 -11.15 3.60 -28.13
C ASP A 92 -9.71 3.56 -28.66
N SER A 93 -8.72 3.85 -27.81
CA SER A 93 -7.28 3.84 -28.14
C SER A 93 -6.85 4.82 -29.24
N ARG A 94 -7.64 5.87 -29.50
CA ARG A 94 -7.30 6.89 -30.51
C ARG A 94 -6.54 8.08 -29.94
N TRP A 95 -6.63 8.29 -28.61
CA TRP A 95 -6.09 9.46 -27.95
C TRP A 95 -5.26 9.09 -26.74
N ILE A 96 -4.30 9.95 -26.42
CA ILE A 96 -3.65 9.98 -25.11
C ILE A 96 -3.71 11.40 -24.55
N VAL A 97 -3.93 11.54 -23.23
CA VAL A 97 -3.95 12.79 -22.51
C VAL A 97 -3.02 12.73 -21.31
N PHE A 98 -2.37 13.84 -20.99
CA PHE A 98 -1.47 13.97 -19.83
C PHE A 98 -1.31 15.42 -19.41
N SER A 99 -0.79 15.66 -18.20
CA SER A 99 -0.39 17.00 -17.75
C SER A 99 1.11 17.21 -17.96
N GLU A 100 1.50 18.44 -18.29
CA GLU A 100 2.90 18.87 -18.41
C GLU A 100 3.07 20.28 -17.82
N PRO A 101 4.27 20.70 -17.34
CA PRO A 101 4.51 22.05 -16.86
C PRO A 101 4.45 23.07 -18.01
N THR A 102 3.99 24.28 -17.72
CA THR A 102 3.88 25.34 -18.74
C THR A 102 5.22 26.02 -19.08
N GLY A 103 6.26 25.77 -18.28
CA GLY A 103 7.57 26.46 -18.43
C GLY A 103 7.58 27.90 -17.93
N GLU A 104 6.47 28.43 -17.42
CA GLU A 104 6.39 29.76 -16.83
C GLU A 104 6.67 29.70 -15.34
N ASP A 105 7.63 30.49 -14.84
CA ASP A 105 7.90 30.69 -13.42
C ASP A 105 6.73 31.45 -12.78
N VAL A 106 5.76 30.74 -12.28
CA VAL A 106 4.72 31.34 -11.45
C VAL A 106 5.25 31.39 -10.02
N ALA A 107 5.43 32.57 -9.49
CA ALA A 107 6.04 32.91 -8.20
C ALA A 107 5.39 32.23 -6.94
N ALA A 108 4.52 31.26 -7.12
CA ALA A 108 3.82 30.50 -6.08
C ALA A 108 3.57 29.02 -6.40
N GLY A 109 4.13 28.46 -7.47
CA GLY A 109 3.96 27.04 -7.82
C GLY A 109 4.09 26.79 -9.31
N ILE A 110 4.45 25.58 -9.69
CA ILE A 110 4.56 25.15 -11.09
C ILE A 110 3.15 25.16 -11.71
N ALA A 111 2.95 25.97 -12.76
CA ALA A 111 1.71 25.94 -13.53
C ALA A 111 1.72 24.72 -14.48
N TYR A 112 0.64 23.96 -14.48
CA TYR A 112 0.46 22.81 -15.36
C TYR A 112 -0.56 23.11 -16.46
N GLN A 113 -0.36 22.47 -17.61
CA GLN A 113 -1.33 22.43 -18.70
C GLN A 113 -1.63 20.97 -19.06
N VAL A 114 -2.81 20.72 -19.62
CA VAL A 114 -3.21 19.39 -20.11
C VAL A 114 -2.98 19.35 -21.61
N LYS A 115 -2.30 18.31 -22.07
CA LYS A 115 -2.07 18.05 -23.49
C LYS A 115 -2.81 16.79 -23.91
N LEU A 116 -3.59 16.89 -24.97
CA LEU A 116 -4.27 15.80 -25.65
C LEU A 116 -3.59 15.55 -27.00
N VAL A 117 -3.31 14.29 -27.32
CA VAL A 117 -2.62 13.90 -28.55
C VAL A 117 -3.46 12.86 -29.30
N CYS A 118 -3.70 13.10 -30.58
CA CYS A 118 -4.24 12.11 -31.51
C CYS A 118 -3.14 11.10 -31.88
N LEU A 119 -3.35 9.83 -31.59
CA LEU A 119 -2.32 8.80 -31.81
C LEU A 119 -2.08 8.49 -33.29
N ALA A 120 -3.09 8.72 -34.14
CA ALA A 120 -2.99 8.41 -35.57
C ALA A 120 -2.02 9.34 -36.33
N ASP A 121 -2.12 10.65 -36.10
CA ASP A 121 -1.36 11.66 -36.84
C ASP A 121 -0.39 12.46 -35.96
N GLY A 122 -0.59 12.52 -34.65
CA GLY A 122 0.20 13.27 -33.71
C GLY A 122 -0.30 14.71 -33.48
N GLU A 123 -1.52 15.03 -33.95
CA GLU A 123 -2.11 16.33 -33.68
C GLU A 123 -2.26 16.57 -32.19
N GLU A 124 -1.80 17.72 -31.71
CA GLU A 124 -1.81 18.10 -30.29
C GLU A 124 -2.80 19.22 -30.03
N GLN A 125 -3.53 19.10 -28.91
CA GLN A 125 -4.38 20.14 -28.36
C GLN A 125 -3.95 20.44 -26.92
N ILE A 126 -3.74 21.72 -26.60
CA ILE A 126 -3.29 22.16 -25.27
C ILE A 126 -4.41 22.91 -24.55
N PHE A 127 -4.63 22.57 -23.28
CA PHE A 127 -5.57 23.24 -22.40
C PHE A 127 -4.84 23.78 -21.17
N ARG A 128 -4.80 25.12 -21.04
CA ARG A 128 -4.12 25.78 -19.92
C ARG A 128 -5.03 25.96 -18.73
N GLY A 129 -4.48 25.99 -17.52
CA GLY A 129 -5.23 26.23 -16.28
C GLY A 129 -6.13 25.06 -15.86
N MET A 130 -5.92 23.86 -16.37
CA MET A 130 -6.67 22.66 -16.02
C MET A 130 -5.91 21.84 -14.97
N GLU A 131 -6.62 21.38 -13.94
CA GLU A 131 -6.07 20.59 -12.83
C GLU A 131 -6.20 19.08 -13.06
N SER A 132 -7.26 18.66 -13.73
CA SER A 132 -7.54 17.27 -13.99
C SER A 132 -8.33 17.06 -15.27
N PHE A 133 -8.33 15.82 -15.74
CA PHE A 133 -9.01 15.42 -16.95
C PHE A 133 -9.62 14.02 -16.80
N THR A 134 -10.59 13.72 -17.62
CA THR A 134 -11.23 12.40 -17.69
C THR A 134 -11.87 12.21 -19.05
N PHE A 135 -11.67 11.07 -19.71
CA PHE A 135 -12.43 10.68 -20.89
C PHE A 135 -13.82 10.18 -20.50
N THR A 136 -14.85 10.48 -21.31
CA THR A 136 -16.12 9.76 -21.21
C THR A 136 -15.94 8.29 -21.60
N ASN A 137 -16.79 7.43 -21.07
CA ASN A 137 -16.70 5.99 -21.31
C ASN A 137 -16.84 5.57 -22.78
N ASP A 138 -17.51 6.37 -23.58
CA ASP A 138 -17.66 6.19 -25.04
C ASP A 138 -16.51 6.84 -25.84
N SER A 139 -15.55 7.47 -25.16
CA SER A 139 -14.41 8.19 -25.76
C SER A 139 -14.80 9.29 -26.76
N LYS A 140 -15.95 9.94 -26.57
CA LYS A 140 -16.36 11.07 -27.43
C LYS A 140 -15.97 12.42 -26.86
N TYR A 141 -15.84 12.51 -25.56
CA TYR A 141 -15.50 13.77 -24.89
C TYR A 141 -14.33 13.59 -23.95
N LEU A 142 -13.50 14.64 -23.87
CA LEU A 142 -12.55 14.87 -22.80
C LEU A 142 -13.12 15.96 -21.90
N ILE A 143 -13.29 15.63 -20.63
CA ILE A 143 -13.73 16.54 -19.58
C ILE A 143 -12.51 17.07 -18.85
N LEU A 144 -12.36 18.37 -18.81
CA LEU A 144 -11.24 19.08 -18.21
C LEU A 144 -11.77 19.95 -17.07
N LYS A 145 -11.18 19.79 -15.89
CA LYS A 145 -11.52 20.57 -14.70
C LYS A 145 -10.43 21.60 -14.45
N GLY A 146 -10.82 22.87 -14.45
CA GLY A 146 -9.95 24.01 -14.17
C GLY A 146 -10.13 24.54 -12.75
N LYS A 147 -9.23 25.45 -12.33
CA LYS A 147 -9.28 26.14 -11.06
C LYS A 147 -9.75 27.56 -11.28
N ASN A 148 -10.80 27.96 -10.56
CA ASN A 148 -11.20 29.38 -10.50
C ASN A 148 -10.70 30.01 -9.20
N ALA A 149 -10.57 31.32 -9.19
CA ALA A 149 -10.32 32.09 -7.99
C ALA A 149 -11.56 31.99 -7.07
N GLY A 150 -11.48 31.19 -6.02
CA GLY A 150 -12.56 30.87 -5.07
C GLY A 150 -12.98 29.40 -5.07
N ASP A 151 -14.13 29.08 -4.46
CA ASP A 151 -14.65 27.70 -4.31
C ASP A 151 -15.29 27.11 -5.59
N ALA A 152 -15.43 27.89 -6.65
CA ALA A 152 -16.09 27.45 -7.89
C ALA A 152 -15.07 26.96 -8.91
N VAL A 153 -15.43 25.97 -9.70
CA VAL A 153 -14.60 25.30 -10.68
C VAL A 153 -15.14 25.54 -12.08
N GLU A 154 -14.23 25.67 -13.05
CA GLU A 154 -14.57 25.68 -14.49
C GLU A 154 -14.46 24.27 -15.06
N LEU A 155 -15.43 23.86 -15.87
CA LEU A 155 -15.43 22.60 -16.58
C LEU A 155 -15.44 22.85 -18.09
N ASN A 156 -14.45 22.30 -18.78
CA ASN A 156 -14.33 22.35 -20.23
C ASN A 156 -14.66 20.98 -20.82
N LEU A 157 -15.69 20.90 -21.64
CA LEU A 157 -16.04 19.71 -22.40
C LEU A 157 -15.46 19.83 -23.80
N TYR A 158 -14.48 19.01 -24.12
CA TYR A 158 -13.89 18.95 -25.44
C TYR A 158 -14.48 17.78 -26.24
N ASP A 159 -15.20 18.09 -27.32
CA ASP A 159 -15.72 17.11 -28.27
C ASP A 159 -14.56 16.65 -29.16
N LEU A 160 -14.16 15.37 -29.03
CA LEU A 160 -13.01 14.78 -29.70
C LEU A 160 -13.19 14.62 -31.21
N GLU A 161 -14.44 14.54 -31.71
CA GLU A 161 -14.74 14.45 -33.15
C GLU A 161 -14.89 15.82 -33.77
N LYS A 162 -15.67 16.71 -33.14
CA LYS A 162 -15.97 18.06 -33.66
C LYS A 162 -14.89 19.08 -33.33
N LYS A 163 -13.92 18.74 -32.47
CA LYS A 163 -12.86 19.63 -32.02
C LYS A 163 -13.38 20.96 -31.43
N ARG A 164 -14.45 20.91 -30.65
CA ARG A 164 -15.09 22.07 -30.05
C ARG A 164 -15.08 21.98 -28.54
N VAL A 165 -14.89 23.12 -27.88
CA VAL A 165 -14.98 23.25 -26.42
C VAL A 165 -16.32 23.86 -26.04
N LYS A 166 -17.01 23.27 -25.07
CA LYS A 166 -18.09 23.90 -24.31
C LYS A 166 -17.59 24.16 -22.88
N ASN A 167 -17.64 25.41 -22.48
CA ASN A 167 -17.26 25.84 -21.15
C ASN A 167 -18.49 25.92 -20.26
N ILE A 168 -18.40 25.45 -19.00
CA ILE A 168 -19.40 25.55 -17.95
C ILE A 168 -18.70 26.09 -16.70
N ALA A 169 -19.08 27.28 -16.25
CA ALA A 169 -18.48 27.95 -15.12
C ALA A 169 -19.28 27.71 -13.82
N ASN A 170 -18.65 27.97 -12.68
CA ASN A 170 -19.26 27.95 -11.33
C ASN A 170 -19.78 26.58 -10.89
N ILE A 171 -19.13 25.49 -11.33
CA ILE A 171 -19.48 24.12 -10.94
C ILE A 171 -18.96 23.82 -9.54
N GLN A 172 -19.76 23.11 -8.74
CA GLN A 172 -19.38 22.53 -7.45
C GLN A 172 -19.09 21.04 -7.58
N GLU A 173 -20.05 20.29 -8.10
CA GLU A 173 -19.92 18.84 -8.34
C GLU A 173 -20.34 18.52 -9.76
N TYR A 174 -19.79 17.47 -10.33
CA TYR A 174 -20.25 16.90 -11.60
C TYR A 174 -20.07 15.38 -11.64
N THR A 175 -20.85 14.73 -12.48
CA THR A 175 -20.76 13.30 -12.72
C THR A 175 -21.23 12.96 -14.12
N VAL A 176 -20.57 12.01 -14.78
CA VAL A 176 -20.94 11.50 -16.08
C VAL A 176 -21.68 10.18 -15.91
N ASP A 177 -22.71 9.97 -16.69
CA ASP A 177 -23.42 8.70 -16.67
C ASP A 177 -22.51 7.55 -17.18
N PRO A 178 -22.79 6.28 -16.78
CA PRO A 178 -21.97 5.15 -17.16
C PRO A 178 -21.85 4.92 -18.68
N THR A 179 -22.78 5.45 -19.48
CA THR A 179 -22.74 5.33 -20.95
C THR A 179 -21.91 6.42 -21.63
N GLY A 180 -21.57 7.49 -20.92
CA GLY A 180 -20.84 8.63 -21.47
C GLY A 180 -21.72 9.64 -22.24
N LYS A 181 -23.06 9.51 -22.14
CA LYS A 181 -24.00 10.36 -22.92
C LYS A 181 -24.46 11.59 -22.17
N TYR A 182 -24.52 11.54 -20.86
CA TYR A 182 -25.08 12.58 -20.01
C TYR A 182 -24.08 13.08 -18.99
N LEU A 183 -24.06 14.41 -18.81
CA LEU A 183 -23.35 15.06 -17.73
C LEU A 183 -24.34 15.68 -16.77
N ALA A 184 -24.28 15.33 -15.48
CA ALA A 184 -24.97 16.04 -14.43
C ALA A 184 -23.95 16.92 -13.67
N TYR A 185 -24.35 18.14 -13.34
CA TYR A 185 -23.52 19.08 -12.59
C TYR A 185 -24.34 20.02 -11.74
N THR A 186 -23.74 20.53 -10.69
CA THR A 186 -24.34 21.53 -9.80
C THR A 186 -23.62 22.87 -9.95
N LEU A 187 -24.40 23.96 -10.00
CA LEU A 187 -23.88 25.32 -10.08
C LEU A 187 -24.14 26.06 -8.76
N LYS A 188 -23.20 26.92 -8.37
CA LYS A 188 -23.35 27.85 -7.24
C LYS A 188 -23.28 29.29 -7.75
N THR A 189 -24.25 30.11 -7.36
CA THR A 189 -24.20 31.54 -7.62
C THR A 189 -23.45 32.28 -6.52
N GLU A 190 -22.63 33.30 -6.89
CA GLU A 190 -21.78 34.05 -5.96
C GLU A 190 -22.52 34.73 -4.81
N LYS A 191 -23.81 35.00 -4.94
CA LYS A 191 -24.63 35.69 -3.94
C LYS A 191 -25.64 34.78 -3.23
N GLY A 192 -25.59 33.47 -3.42
CA GLY A 192 -26.50 32.53 -2.74
C GLY A 192 -27.98 32.69 -3.15
N LEU A 193 -28.27 33.37 -4.25
CA LEU A 193 -29.66 33.65 -4.70
C LEU A 193 -30.31 32.40 -5.28
N SER A 194 -29.60 31.54 -5.94
CA SER A 194 -30.10 30.27 -6.48
C SER A 194 -28.94 29.33 -6.83
N ASN A 195 -29.03 28.05 -6.45
CA ASN A 195 -28.15 27.00 -6.94
C ASN A 195 -28.96 26.17 -7.95
N SER A 196 -28.29 25.57 -8.94
CA SER A 196 -28.96 24.69 -9.90
C SER A 196 -28.28 23.31 -9.95
N LEU A 197 -29.12 22.33 -10.23
CA LEU A 197 -28.73 21.00 -10.68
C LEU A 197 -29.19 20.83 -12.12
N GLU A 198 -28.23 20.58 -12.99
CA GLU A 198 -28.47 20.50 -14.44
C GLU A 198 -28.00 19.14 -14.97
N VAL A 199 -28.75 18.59 -15.94
CA VAL A 199 -28.33 17.44 -16.71
C VAL A 199 -28.33 17.78 -18.19
N LEU A 200 -27.14 17.64 -18.78
CA LEU A 200 -26.86 17.94 -20.17
C LEU A 200 -26.72 16.65 -20.98
N GLU A 201 -27.43 16.53 -22.09
CA GLU A 201 -27.11 15.54 -23.10
C GLU A 201 -25.93 16.02 -23.95
N LEU A 202 -24.84 15.23 -23.94
CA LEU A 202 -23.55 15.68 -24.44
C LEU A 202 -23.52 15.81 -25.98
N ASN A 203 -24.33 15.03 -26.71
CA ASN A 203 -24.27 14.97 -28.17
C ASN A 203 -24.68 16.29 -28.86
N ASP A 204 -25.69 16.98 -28.36
CA ASP A 204 -26.21 18.25 -28.88
C ASP A 204 -26.26 19.36 -27.83
N TYR A 205 -25.71 19.11 -26.63
CA TYR A 205 -25.71 20.01 -25.48
C TYR A 205 -27.11 20.44 -25.03
N ARG A 206 -28.08 19.54 -25.18
CA ARG A 206 -29.46 19.79 -24.81
C ARG A 206 -29.65 19.61 -23.30
N LEU A 207 -30.23 20.60 -22.64
CA LEU A 207 -30.61 20.52 -21.24
C LEU A 207 -31.86 19.63 -21.11
N LEU A 208 -31.72 18.53 -20.34
CA LEU A 208 -32.80 17.54 -20.14
C LEU A 208 -33.47 17.66 -18.79
N PHE A 209 -32.76 18.14 -17.80
CA PHE A 209 -33.24 18.30 -16.44
C PHE A 209 -32.65 19.57 -15.85
N LEU A 210 -33.47 20.35 -15.18
CA LEU A 210 -33.06 21.55 -14.46
C LEU A 210 -33.89 21.64 -13.18
N GLU A 211 -33.21 21.73 -12.06
CA GLU A 211 -33.79 22.06 -10.76
C GLU A 211 -33.04 23.26 -10.18
N ASN A 212 -33.80 24.25 -9.72
CA ASN A 212 -33.26 25.46 -9.08
C ASN A 212 -33.76 25.53 -7.65
N ASP A 213 -32.87 25.79 -6.72
CA ASP A 213 -33.23 26.00 -5.33
C ASP A 213 -32.25 27.02 -4.69
N LYS A 214 -32.74 27.72 -3.66
CA LYS A 214 -31.85 28.57 -2.82
C LYS A 214 -30.85 27.76 -2.03
N ASN A 215 -31.14 26.49 -1.79
CA ASN A 215 -30.29 25.53 -1.07
C ASN A 215 -29.31 24.91 -2.03
N GLY A 216 -28.33 24.18 -1.50
CA GLY A 216 -27.31 23.50 -2.31
C GLY A 216 -27.68 22.05 -2.63
N TYR A 217 -26.86 21.47 -3.48
CA TYR A 217 -26.91 20.05 -3.82
C TYR A 217 -25.56 19.42 -3.46
N GLU A 218 -25.58 18.20 -2.92
CA GLU A 218 -24.40 17.47 -2.46
C GLU A 218 -24.50 16.00 -2.90
N LYS A 219 -23.33 15.29 -2.95
CA LYS A 219 -23.25 13.85 -3.24
C LYS A 219 -23.86 13.46 -4.59
N LEU A 220 -23.64 14.29 -5.60
CA LEU A 220 -24.10 14.04 -6.96
C LEU A 220 -23.41 12.82 -7.56
N LYS A 221 -24.19 11.83 -7.97
CA LYS A 221 -23.65 10.57 -8.51
C LYS A 221 -24.60 9.94 -9.53
N TRP A 222 -24.07 9.61 -10.71
CA TRP A 222 -24.71 8.69 -11.63
C TRP A 222 -24.50 7.24 -11.17
N THR A 223 -25.54 6.46 -11.24
CA THR A 223 -25.51 5.02 -10.96
C THR A 223 -26.23 4.28 -12.08
N ASP A 224 -26.11 2.96 -12.15
CA ASP A 224 -26.89 2.14 -13.08
C ASP A 224 -28.41 2.25 -12.87
N HIS A 225 -28.83 2.84 -11.75
CA HIS A 225 -30.21 2.97 -11.33
C HIS A 225 -30.74 4.42 -11.36
N GLY A 226 -30.00 5.35 -11.98
CA GLY A 226 -30.38 6.75 -12.13
C GLY A 226 -29.41 7.73 -11.48
N LEU A 227 -29.75 9.01 -11.60
CA LEU A 227 -29.03 10.12 -10.96
C LEU A 227 -29.47 10.21 -9.50
N LEU A 228 -28.51 10.14 -8.61
CA LEU A 228 -28.64 10.24 -7.16
C LEU A 228 -27.99 11.53 -6.68
N PHE A 229 -28.66 12.28 -5.82
CA PHE A 229 -28.11 13.45 -5.16
C PHE A 229 -28.79 13.74 -3.82
N MET A 230 -28.17 14.58 -3.02
CA MET A 230 -28.75 15.09 -1.79
C MET A 230 -29.03 16.59 -1.95
N LYS A 231 -30.24 17.00 -1.60
CA LYS A 231 -30.67 18.39 -1.55
C LYS A 231 -30.50 18.91 -0.12
N VAL A 232 -29.79 20.01 0.04
CA VAL A 232 -29.56 20.63 1.34
C VAL A 232 -30.80 21.47 1.70
N LEU A 233 -31.28 21.35 2.91
CA LEU A 233 -32.36 22.18 3.44
C LEU A 233 -31.76 23.24 4.35
N SER A 234 -32.18 24.50 4.21
CA SER A 234 -31.72 25.61 5.05
C SER A 234 -32.93 26.40 5.54
N ASP A 235 -32.81 27.01 6.72
CA ASP A 235 -33.84 27.91 7.24
C ASP A 235 -33.81 29.29 6.57
N SER A 236 -34.66 30.21 7.06
CA SER A 236 -34.72 31.56 6.52
C SER A 236 -33.46 32.40 6.71
N THR A 237 -32.55 31.98 7.58
CA THR A 237 -31.25 32.61 7.85
C THR A 237 -30.11 32.00 6.99
N GLY A 238 -30.43 30.95 6.25
CA GLY A 238 -29.41 30.22 5.46
C GLY A 238 -28.66 29.15 6.26
N GLN A 239 -29.03 28.90 7.52
CA GLN A 239 -28.42 27.82 8.30
C GLN A 239 -28.95 26.46 7.84
N LYS A 240 -28.02 25.53 7.58
CA LYS A 240 -28.36 24.16 7.14
C LYS A 240 -29.18 23.45 8.22
N GLN A 241 -30.37 23.01 7.88
CA GLN A 241 -31.32 22.33 8.80
C GLN A 241 -31.39 20.81 8.55
N GLY A 242 -31.17 20.35 7.35
CA GLY A 242 -31.28 18.94 7.00
C GLY A 242 -30.91 18.64 5.55
N ARG A 243 -31.29 17.46 5.12
CA ARG A 243 -31.10 16.99 3.73
C ARG A 243 -32.24 16.11 3.31
N GLU A 244 -32.47 16.07 2.00
CA GLU A 244 -33.32 15.10 1.33
C GLU A 244 -32.48 14.27 0.35
N ILE A 245 -32.85 13.02 0.12
CA ILE A 245 -32.21 12.14 -0.87
C ILE A 245 -33.12 12.06 -2.08
N HIS A 246 -32.62 12.42 -3.24
CA HIS A 246 -33.35 12.42 -4.50
C HIS A 246 -32.76 11.41 -5.47
N VAL A 247 -33.64 10.72 -6.19
CA VAL A 247 -33.27 9.80 -7.28
C VAL A 247 -34.10 10.17 -8.49
N VAL A 248 -33.45 10.41 -9.63
CA VAL A 248 -34.09 10.71 -10.90
C VAL A 248 -33.71 9.64 -11.91
N ARG A 249 -34.72 8.95 -12.45
CA ARG A 249 -34.55 7.89 -13.45
C ARG A 249 -35.12 8.32 -14.80
N ASN A 250 -34.72 7.67 -15.88
CA ASN A 250 -35.19 7.86 -17.23
C ASN A 250 -35.15 9.34 -17.69
N ILE A 251 -34.11 10.06 -17.34
CA ILE A 251 -33.90 11.45 -17.73
C ILE A 251 -33.97 11.56 -19.26
N GLY A 252 -34.75 12.52 -19.77
CA GLY A 252 -34.95 12.70 -21.21
C GLY A 252 -36.07 11.83 -21.81
N ASN A 253 -36.61 10.84 -21.08
CA ASN A 253 -37.69 9.96 -21.54
C ASN A 253 -38.56 9.47 -20.39
N LYS A 254 -39.80 10.02 -20.23
CA LYS A 254 -40.74 9.67 -19.15
C LYS A 254 -40.05 9.65 -17.77
N GLN A 255 -39.43 10.76 -17.44
CA GLN A 255 -38.71 10.96 -16.22
C GLN A 255 -39.49 10.54 -14.99
N GLN A 256 -38.84 9.82 -14.07
CA GLN A 256 -39.37 9.41 -12.79
C GLN A 256 -38.45 9.94 -11.68
N ALA A 257 -39.01 10.64 -10.74
CA ALA A 257 -38.33 11.15 -9.57
C ALA A 257 -38.94 10.59 -8.29
N CYS A 258 -38.10 10.22 -7.34
CA CYS A 258 -38.51 9.89 -5.98
C CYS A 258 -37.61 10.58 -4.98
N CYS A 259 -38.16 10.91 -3.83
CA CYS A 259 -37.49 11.65 -2.77
C CYS A 259 -37.72 10.94 -1.43
N PHE A 260 -36.66 10.88 -0.63
CA PHE A 260 -36.72 10.55 0.79
C PHE A 260 -36.51 11.84 1.59
N ALA A 261 -37.55 12.34 2.18
CA ALA A 261 -37.57 13.48 3.09
C ALA A 261 -37.92 12.98 4.50
N ALA A 262 -37.16 13.38 5.51
CA ALA A 262 -37.36 12.90 6.89
C ALA A 262 -38.75 13.20 7.41
N GLU A 263 -39.29 14.36 7.06
CA GLU A 263 -40.58 14.86 7.51
C GLU A 263 -41.79 14.07 6.91
N ALA A 264 -41.56 13.35 5.82
CA ALA A 264 -42.58 12.50 5.21
C ALA A 264 -42.87 11.21 5.98
N TRP A 265 -42.07 10.89 7.00
CA TRP A 265 -42.10 9.62 7.73
C TRP A 265 -42.39 9.85 9.21
N ALA A 266 -43.58 9.46 9.67
CA ALA A 266 -43.97 9.63 11.06
C ALA A 266 -43.12 8.84 12.08
N ASP A 267 -42.42 7.80 11.61
CA ASP A 267 -41.52 6.95 12.39
C ASP A 267 -40.04 7.37 12.28
N PHE A 268 -39.75 8.47 11.57
CA PHE A 268 -38.37 8.99 11.53
C PHE A 268 -38.02 9.59 12.88
N PRO A 269 -36.83 9.23 13.47
CA PRO A 269 -36.47 9.69 14.82
C PRO A 269 -36.37 11.22 14.91
N ALA A 270 -37.10 11.85 15.82
CA ALA A 270 -37.15 13.30 15.93
C ALA A 270 -35.82 14.04 16.13
N ASN A 271 -34.86 13.38 16.74
CA ASN A 271 -33.52 13.95 17.03
C ASN A 271 -32.46 13.55 15.99
N MET A 272 -32.86 13.04 14.83
CA MET A 272 -31.94 12.59 13.78
C MET A 272 -32.15 13.39 12.50
N LYS A 273 -31.07 13.48 11.72
CA LYS A 273 -31.07 14.07 10.37
C LYS A 273 -30.39 13.12 9.39
N ILE A 274 -30.74 13.21 8.10
CA ILE A 274 -29.98 12.56 7.03
C ILE A 274 -28.55 13.13 7.05
N SER A 275 -27.57 12.23 7.15
CA SER A 275 -26.19 12.61 7.38
C SER A 275 -25.45 12.99 6.11
N GLU A 276 -24.66 14.06 6.16
CA GLU A 276 -23.70 14.46 5.11
C GLU A 276 -22.50 13.52 4.99
N TYR A 277 -22.20 12.76 6.05
CA TYR A 277 -21.01 11.91 6.13
C TYR A 277 -21.19 10.54 5.50
N TYR A 278 -22.42 10.19 5.08
CA TYR A 278 -22.69 8.94 4.38
C TYR A 278 -23.14 9.22 2.95
N THR A 279 -22.42 8.70 1.97
CA THR A 279 -22.82 8.76 0.57
C THR A 279 -23.83 7.65 0.28
N PRO A 280 -25.09 7.97 -0.10
CA PRO A 280 -26.08 6.95 -0.37
C PRO A 280 -25.63 5.97 -1.45
N GLN A 281 -25.98 4.68 -1.30
CA GLN A 281 -25.58 3.63 -2.24
C GLN A 281 -26.70 2.62 -2.47
N TRP A 282 -26.82 2.16 -3.73
CA TRP A 282 -27.75 1.13 -4.12
C TRP A 282 -27.26 -0.27 -3.80
N SER A 283 -28.21 -1.18 -3.50
CA SER A 283 -27.98 -2.61 -3.69
C SER A 283 -27.73 -2.92 -5.16
N ALA A 284 -27.05 -4.01 -5.49
CA ALA A 284 -26.74 -4.38 -6.86
C ALA A 284 -28.01 -4.58 -7.74
N ASP A 285 -29.13 -4.97 -7.15
CA ASP A 285 -30.42 -5.13 -7.82
C ASP A 285 -31.22 -3.81 -7.99
N GLY A 286 -30.70 -2.69 -7.45
CA GLY A 286 -31.32 -1.36 -7.52
C GLY A 286 -32.65 -1.19 -6.78
N LYS A 287 -32.98 -2.13 -5.88
CA LYS A 287 -34.26 -2.09 -5.13
C LYS A 287 -34.15 -1.37 -3.80
N LYS A 288 -32.96 -1.31 -3.23
CA LYS A 288 -32.70 -0.76 -1.89
C LYS A 288 -31.65 0.34 -1.99
N LEU A 289 -31.91 1.46 -1.35
CA LEU A 289 -30.95 2.55 -1.20
C LEU A 289 -30.52 2.62 0.27
N PHE A 290 -29.23 2.41 0.53
CA PHE A 290 -28.65 2.56 1.85
C PHE A 290 -28.22 4.01 2.06
N PHE A 291 -28.48 4.57 3.23
CA PHE A 291 -28.10 5.93 3.61
C PHE A 291 -27.79 6.00 5.11
N GLY A 292 -27.22 7.11 5.55
CA GLY A 292 -26.90 7.33 6.97
C GLY A 292 -27.77 8.40 7.59
N ILE A 293 -28.13 8.21 8.86
CA ILE A 293 -28.66 9.27 9.71
C ILE A 293 -27.70 9.54 10.86
N ALA A 294 -27.73 10.75 11.39
CA ALA A 294 -26.92 11.15 12.54
C ALA A 294 -27.74 12.02 13.48
N PRO A 295 -27.39 12.03 14.80
CA PRO A 295 -28.03 12.93 15.74
C PRO A 295 -27.90 14.39 15.28
N GLU A 296 -28.96 15.16 15.46
CA GLU A 296 -28.88 16.60 15.32
C GLU A 296 -27.89 17.13 16.36
N ARG A 297 -26.76 17.64 15.88
CA ARG A 297 -25.78 18.24 16.77
C ARG A 297 -26.19 19.68 17.01
N TYR A 298 -26.39 19.97 18.24
CA TYR A 298 -26.52 21.35 18.69
C TYR A 298 -25.27 22.11 18.20
N GLN A 299 -25.44 23.01 17.24
CA GLN A 299 -24.49 24.06 16.96
C GLN A 299 -24.65 25.10 18.07
N GLY A 300 -24.34 24.69 19.29
CA GLY A 300 -24.29 25.61 20.43
C GLY A 300 -23.35 26.73 20.04
N GLU A 301 -23.78 27.93 20.35
CA GLU A 301 -22.93 29.09 20.35
C GLU A 301 -21.57 28.70 20.90
N SER A 302 -20.52 29.05 20.19
CA SER A 302 -19.16 29.04 20.71
C SER A 302 -19.18 29.83 21.99
N ARG A 303 -19.44 29.18 23.10
CA ARG A 303 -19.13 29.77 24.39
C ARG A 303 -17.62 29.91 24.44
N ALA A 304 -17.20 31.07 24.05
CA ALA A 304 -15.88 31.57 24.44
C ALA A 304 -15.93 31.90 25.95
N GLU A 305 -16.34 30.95 26.79
CA GLU A 305 -15.84 30.96 28.16
C GLU A 305 -14.38 30.60 28.04
N VAL A 306 -13.55 31.53 28.54
CA VAL A 306 -12.10 31.31 28.71
C VAL A 306 -11.98 30.23 29.80
N THR A 307 -12.15 28.97 29.39
CA THR A 307 -11.85 27.80 30.21
C THR A 307 -10.42 27.42 29.97
N ALA A 308 -9.74 26.96 31.00
CA ALA A 308 -8.40 26.39 30.82
C ALA A 308 -8.46 25.26 29.77
N ASP A 309 -7.52 25.27 28.81
CA ASP A 309 -7.35 24.19 27.86
C ASP A 309 -6.62 23.03 28.55
N VAL A 310 -7.41 22.11 29.14
CA VAL A 310 -6.88 20.98 29.89
C VAL A 310 -7.53 19.67 29.47
N ASP A 311 -6.69 18.68 29.16
CA ASP A 311 -7.12 17.30 28.97
C ASP A 311 -7.15 16.57 30.31
N ILE A 312 -8.26 15.91 30.61
CA ILE A 312 -8.38 15.06 31.79
C ILE A 312 -8.22 13.59 31.39
N TRP A 313 -7.10 13.01 31.78
CA TRP A 313 -6.80 11.59 31.59
C TRP A 313 -7.32 10.79 32.77
N HIS A 314 -8.39 10.02 32.56
CA HIS A 314 -9.01 9.30 33.68
C HIS A 314 -8.86 7.77 33.47
N TRP A 315 -8.52 7.05 34.54
CA TRP A 315 -8.27 5.62 34.50
C TRP A 315 -9.49 4.75 34.08
N LYS A 316 -10.70 5.30 34.14
CA LYS A 316 -11.95 4.66 33.68
C LYS A 316 -12.28 4.94 32.21
N ASP A 317 -11.48 5.75 31.52
CA ASP A 317 -11.73 6.03 30.11
C ASP A 317 -11.64 4.75 29.29
N GLN A 318 -12.62 4.51 28.45
CA GLN A 318 -12.59 3.36 27.52
C GLN A 318 -11.56 3.52 26.41
N GLU A 319 -11.24 4.76 26.05
CA GLU A 319 -10.17 5.14 25.14
C GLU A 319 -9.39 6.31 25.79
N ILE A 320 -8.06 6.24 25.79
CA ILE A 320 -7.20 7.31 26.32
C ILE A 320 -7.32 8.60 25.49
N GLN A 321 -7.01 9.76 26.07
CA GLN A 321 -7.20 11.08 25.46
C GLN A 321 -6.55 11.23 24.09
N SER A 322 -5.34 10.73 23.93
CA SER A 322 -4.66 10.72 22.62
C SER A 322 -5.45 9.98 21.55
N ARG A 323 -6.06 8.84 21.90
CA ARG A 323 -6.92 8.08 20.98
C ARG A 323 -8.22 8.80 20.67
N GLN A 324 -8.83 9.42 21.67
CA GLN A 324 -10.05 10.23 21.48
C GLN A 324 -9.79 11.41 20.54
N LYS A 325 -8.64 12.11 20.67
CA LYS A 325 -8.22 13.20 19.78
C LYS A 325 -7.98 12.71 18.35
N ASN A 326 -7.24 11.63 18.19
CA ASN A 326 -6.97 11.02 16.89
C ASN A 326 -8.27 10.60 16.17
N ARG A 327 -9.26 10.11 16.92
CA ARG A 327 -10.57 9.70 16.38
C ARG A 327 -11.63 10.81 16.39
N TYR A 328 -11.28 12.03 16.72
CA TYR A 328 -12.25 13.13 16.87
C TYR A 328 -13.15 13.28 15.65
N TYR A 329 -12.57 13.42 14.44
CA TYR A 329 -13.34 13.59 13.22
C TYR A 329 -14.15 12.34 12.86
N LEU A 330 -13.62 11.15 13.07
CA LEU A 330 -14.32 9.89 12.84
C LEU A 330 -15.54 9.77 13.76
N ASN A 331 -15.39 10.06 15.04
CA ASN A 331 -16.48 10.04 16.01
C ASN A 331 -17.51 11.15 15.72
N ARG A 332 -17.04 12.31 15.27
CA ARG A 332 -17.92 13.43 14.89
C ARG A 332 -18.72 13.13 13.62
N SER A 333 -18.19 12.37 12.68
CA SER A 333 -18.84 11.98 11.42
C SER A 333 -19.63 10.67 11.51
N ARG A 334 -19.81 10.12 12.72
CA ARG A 334 -20.53 8.86 12.91
C ARG A 334 -21.96 8.95 12.39
N THR A 335 -22.37 7.89 11.68
CA THR A 335 -23.70 7.75 11.11
C THR A 335 -24.30 6.41 11.48
N TYR A 336 -25.64 6.35 11.48
CA TYR A 336 -26.39 5.12 11.68
C TYR A 336 -27.01 4.71 10.35
N LEU A 337 -26.71 3.50 9.89
CA LEU A 337 -27.15 2.97 8.62
C LEU A 337 -28.66 2.77 8.59
N CYS A 338 -29.28 3.25 7.52
CA CYS A 338 -30.67 3.04 7.17
C CYS A 338 -30.80 2.47 5.75
N VAL A 339 -31.93 1.91 5.45
CA VAL A 339 -32.29 1.44 4.12
C VAL A 339 -33.64 2.01 3.71
N TRP A 340 -33.78 2.40 2.44
CA TRP A 340 -34.99 2.88 1.82
C TRP A 340 -35.32 2.01 0.60
N TRP A 341 -36.60 1.61 0.49
CA TRP A 341 -37.20 0.95 -0.68
C TRP A 341 -38.08 1.95 -1.42
N PRO A 342 -37.56 2.66 -2.42
CA PRO A 342 -38.30 3.73 -3.10
C PRO A 342 -39.62 3.29 -3.71
N GLU A 343 -39.64 2.13 -4.37
CA GLU A 343 -40.83 1.60 -5.04
C GLU A 343 -41.92 1.14 -4.04
N GLU A 344 -41.49 0.58 -2.90
CA GLU A 344 -42.38 0.08 -1.86
C GLU A 344 -42.80 1.18 -0.87
N LYS A 345 -42.22 2.38 -0.99
CA LYS A 345 -42.46 3.53 -0.12
C LYS A 345 -42.35 3.18 1.37
N ARG A 346 -41.25 2.54 1.75
CA ARG A 346 -40.90 2.19 3.14
C ARG A 346 -39.42 2.34 3.36
N TRP A 347 -39.09 2.49 4.63
CA TRP A 347 -37.68 2.57 5.07
C TRP A 347 -37.49 1.83 6.39
N ARG A 348 -36.25 1.65 6.79
CA ARG A 348 -35.87 1.06 8.09
C ARG A 348 -34.53 1.54 8.55
N GLN A 349 -34.39 1.82 9.83
CA GLN A 349 -33.14 2.02 10.51
C GLN A 349 -32.55 0.64 10.85
N LEU A 350 -31.29 0.39 10.47
CA LEU A 350 -30.56 -0.87 10.68
C LEU A 350 -29.55 -0.76 11.82
N ALA A 351 -28.90 0.39 11.93
CA ALA A 351 -27.89 0.69 12.94
C ALA A 351 -28.37 1.81 13.87
N ASP A 352 -27.89 1.78 15.13
CA ASP A 352 -28.17 2.77 16.17
C ASP A 352 -26.97 2.91 17.13
N SER A 353 -27.16 3.63 18.23
CA SER A 353 -26.08 3.81 19.24
C SER A 353 -25.61 2.49 19.88
N SER A 354 -26.40 1.43 19.82
CA SER A 354 -26.07 0.11 20.35
C SER A 354 -25.28 -0.78 19.37
N LEU A 355 -25.36 -0.51 18.07
CA LEU A 355 -24.64 -1.24 17.02
C LEU A 355 -24.54 -0.36 15.77
N PHE A 356 -23.39 0.25 15.53
CA PHE A 356 -23.20 1.24 14.45
C PHE A 356 -22.00 0.98 13.54
N ASP A 357 -21.03 0.18 13.94
CA ASP A 357 -19.86 -0.10 13.10
C ASP A 357 -20.22 -1.15 12.05
N ILE A 358 -20.41 -0.69 10.82
CA ILE A 358 -20.81 -1.52 9.68
C ILE A 358 -19.56 -2.03 8.96
N ALA A 359 -19.40 -3.36 8.90
CA ALA A 359 -18.30 -4.03 8.23
C ALA A 359 -18.58 -4.33 6.75
N GLY A 360 -19.86 -4.39 6.34
CA GLY A 360 -20.23 -4.62 4.95
C GLY A 360 -21.73 -4.78 4.73
N ILE A 361 -22.12 -4.72 3.46
CA ILE A 361 -23.48 -4.96 2.99
C ILE A 361 -23.40 -6.07 1.94
N SER A 362 -24.30 -7.07 1.98
CA SER A 362 -24.36 -8.13 0.96
C SER A 362 -24.69 -7.53 -0.41
N ALA A 363 -24.26 -8.17 -1.49
CA ALA A 363 -24.41 -7.65 -2.85
C ALA A 363 -25.87 -7.30 -3.20
N ASP A 364 -26.81 -8.15 -2.80
CA ASP A 364 -28.24 -7.95 -2.98
C ASP A 364 -28.88 -6.99 -1.94
N GLY A 365 -28.07 -6.53 -0.97
CA GLY A 365 -28.54 -5.70 0.14
C GLY A 365 -29.51 -6.41 1.10
N ALA A 366 -29.56 -7.75 1.12
CA ALA A 366 -30.47 -8.49 2.00
C ALA A 366 -29.94 -8.55 3.44
N PHE A 367 -28.62 -8.43 3.62
CA PHE A 367 -27.97 -8.51 4.91
C PHE A 367 -26.88 -7.45 5.07
N VAL A 368 -26.66 -7.04 6.31
CA VAL A 368 -25.59 -6.13 6.73
C VAL A 368 -24.72 -6.82 7.78
N LEU A 369 -23.42 -6.76 7.63
CA LEU A 369 -22.46 -7.22 8.62
C LEU A 369 -22.04 -6.05 9.50
N ALA A 370 -22.15 -6.21 10.82
CA ALA A 370 -21.78 -5.21 11.80
C ALA A 370 -20.88 -5.79 12.88
N VAL A 371 -20.11 -4.93 13.52
CA VAL A 371 -19.19 -5.31 14.60
C VAL A 371 -19.37 -4.41 15.82
N ASP A 372 -19.13 -4.96 17.03
CA ASP A 372 -19.14 -4.21 18.28
C ASP A 372 -17.95 -4.60 19.16
N ASP A 373 -17.02 -3.69 19.34
CA ASP A 373 -15.84 -3.86 20.18
C ASP A 373 -15.98 -3.22 21.58
N ARG A 374 -17.05 -2.45 21.81
CA ARG A 374 -17.24 -1.66 23.04
C ARG A 374 -17.35 -2.51 24.30
N PRO A 375 -17.95 -3.71 24.32
CA PRO A 375 -17.98 -4.58 25.51
C PRO A 375 -16.59 -4.99 25.99
N TYR A 376 -15.56 -4.88 25.13
CA TYR A 376 -14.20 -5.36 25.37
C TYR A 376 -13.19 -4.25 25.60
N ARG A 377 -13.63 -2.99 25.65
CA ARG A 377 -12.77 -1.82 25.93
C ARG A 377 -12.53 -1.66 27.43
N PRO A 378 -11.39 -1.16 27.84
CA PRO A 378 -10.26 -0.70 27.04
C PRO A 378 -9.45 -1.87 26.47
N HIS A 379 -8.89 -1.64 25.27
CA HIS A 379 -8.03 -2.64 24.59
C HIS A 379 -6.58 -2.47 25.03
N TYR A 380 -6.04 -3.48 25.69
CA TYR A 380 -4.62 -3.58 26.06
C TYR A 380 -3.91 -4.64 25.21
N ARG A 381 -4.67 -5.52 24.61
CA ARG A 381 -4.24 -6.66 23.79
C ARG A 381 -4.97 -6.65 22.45
N GLU A 382 -5.28 -7.82 21.93
CA GLU A 382 -6.04 -8.01 20.69
C GLU A 382 -7.38 -7.28 20.71
N LEU A 383 -7.77 -6.74 19.56
CA LEU A 383 -9.05 -6.07 19.38
C LEU A 383 -10.20 -7.09 19.35
N HIS A 384 -10.74 -7.40 20.51
CA HIS A 384 -11.92 -8.25 20.63
C HIS A 384 -13.19 -7.51 20.23
N ARG A 385 -14.12 -8.24 19.60
CA ARG A 385 -15.42 -7.71 19.16
C ARG A 385 -16.45 -8.83 19.01
N ASP A 386 -17.72 -8.44 19.02
CA ASP A 386 -18.80 -9.29 18.55
C ASP A 386 -19.05 -9.02 17.08
N ILE A 387 -19.47 -10.04 16.34
CA ILE A 387 -19.84 -9.92 14.91
C ILE A 387 -21.32 -10.25 14.77
N TYR A 388 -22.04 -9.34 14.13
CA TYR A 388 -23.50 -9.45 13.93
C TYR A 388 -23.83 -9.47 12.44
N VAL A 389 -24.91 -10.18 12.10
CA VAL A 389 -25.63 -10.03 10.85
C VAL A 389 -26.96 -9.38 11.14
N ILE A 390 -27.30 -8.36 10.36
CA ILE A 390 -28.58 -7.66 10.39
C ILE A 390 -29.32 -8.02 9.13
N GLN A 391 -30.51 -8.61 9.25
CA GLN A 391 -31.41 -8.85 8.15
C GLN A 391 -32.09 -7.53 7.75
N THR A 392 -31.84 -7.05 6.54
CA THR A 392 -32.28 -5.73 6.10
C THR A 392 -33.79 -5.60 6.12
N GLU A 393 -34.51 -6.65 5.73
CA GLU A 393 -35.95 -6.67 5.64
C GLU A 393 -36.69 -6.53 6.99
N THR A 394 -36.19 -7.19 8.02
CA THR A 394 -36.81 -7.24 9.35
C THR A 394 -36.13 -6.38 10.40
N GLY A 395 -34.86 -6.03 10.19
CA GLY A 395 -33.98 -5.43 11.19
C GLY A 395 -33.51 -6.43 12.25
N LYS A 396 -33.80 -7.74 12.11
CA LYS A 396 -33.36 -8.79 13.04
C LYS A 396 -31.82 -8.79 13.10
N ARG A 397 -31.27 -8.65 14.31
CA ARG A 397 -29.83 -8.72 14.58
C ARG A 397 -29.51 -10.10 15.15
N THR A 398 -28.64 -10.83 14.49
CA THR A 398 -28.15 -12.13 14.92
C THR A 398 -26.65 -12.04 15.19
N ARG A 399 -26.22 -12.35 16.44
CA ARG A 399 -24.81 -12.40 16.78
C ARG A 399 -24.23 -13.72 16.28
N LEU A 400 -23.30 -13.63 15.30
CA LEU A 400 -22.63 -14.79 14.72
C LEU A 400 -21.44 -15.26 15.55
N LEU A 401 -20.63 -14.31 15.99
CA LEU A 401 -19.43 -14.58 16.79
C LEU A 401 -19.39 -13.64 17.98
N GLU A 402 -19.09 -14.19 19.14
CA GLU A 402 -18.94 -13.46 20.39
C GLU A 402 -17.48 -13.46 20.82
N ASN A 403 -17.02 -12.33 21.37
CA ASN A 403 -15.70 -12.18 21.95
C ASN A 403 -14.57 -12.69 21.04
N THR A 404 -14.52 -12.19 19.81
CA THR A 404 -13.63 -12.73 18.78
C THR A 404 -12.65 -11.66 18.26
N ILE A 405 -11.42 -12.11 17.93
CA ILE A 405 -10.43 -11.29 17.18
C ILE A 405 -10.55 -11.53 15.66
N LEU A 406 -11.42 -12.43 15.24
CA LEU A 406 -11.56 -12.83 13.84
C LEU A 406 -12.23 -11.74 13.01
N SER A 407 -11.97 -11.76 11.71
CA SER A 407 -12.69 -10.98 10.71
C SER A 407 -13.61 -11.90 9.94
N ALA A 408 -14.79 -11.39 9.58
CA ALA A 408 -15.75 -12.09 8.73
C ALA A 408 -16.08 -11.25 7.49
N SER A 409 -16.48 -11.90 6.41
CA SER A 409 -16.85 -11.24 5.16
C SER A 409 -18.00 -11.95 4.49
N PHE A 410 -18.77 -11.23 3.65
CA PHE A 410 -19.75 -11.86 2.78
C PHE A 410 -19.08 -12.63 1.64
N SER A 411 -19.70 -13.74 1.23
CA SER A 411 -19.42 -14.37 -0.04
C SER A 411 -19.82 -13.41 -1.20
N ARG A 412 -19.40 -13.73 -2.42
CA ARG A 412 -19.54 -12.85 -3.58
C ARG A 412 -20.97 -12.35 -3.82
N GLU A 413 -21.95 -13.25 -3.77
CA GLU A 413 -23.35 -12.94 -4.00
C GLU A 413 -24.12 -12.73 -2.68
N GLY A 414 -23.44 -12.89 -1.53
CA GLY A 414 -24.01 -12.62 -0.20
C GLY A 414 -24.82 -13.78 0.38
N LYS A 415 -24.66 -15.01 -0.10
CA LYS A 415 -25.36 -16.19 0.49
C LYS A 415 -24.76 -16.63 1.83
N TYR A 416 -23.46 -16.37 2.01
CA TYR A 416 -22.71 -16.82 3.16
C TYR A 416 -21.96 -15.67 3.82
N VAL A 417 -21.77 -15.77 5.15
CA VAL A 417 -20.73 -15.04 5.88
C VAL A 417 -19.62 -16.03 6.21
N TYR A 418 -18.38 -15.78 5.79
CA TYR A 418 -17.27 -16.69 6.00
C TYR A 418 -16.16 -16.07 6.85
N TYR A 419 -15.44 -16.93 7.58
CA TYR A 419 -14.37 -16.55 8.49
C TYR A 419 -13.43 -17.74 8.75
N PHE A 420 -12.21 -17.44 9.24
CA PHE A 420 -11.23 -18.47 9.59
C PHE A 420 -11.20 -18.66 11.10
N LYS A 421 -11.48 -19.88 11.59
CA LYS A 421 -11.52 -20.22 13.01
C LYS A 421 -11.02 -21.65 13.24
N ASN A 422 -10.21 -21.83 14.30
CA ASN A 422 -9.69 -23.15 14.68
C ASN A 422 -9.03 -23.89 13.51
N LYS A 423 -8.16 -23.18 12.77
CA LYS A 423 -7.42 -23.67 11.60
C LYS A 423 -8.30 -24.14 10.43
N ASN A 424 -9.57 -23.74 10.40
CA ASN A 424 -10.53 -24.07 9.35
C ASN A 424 -11.25 -22.83 8.81
N TRP A 425 -11.66 -22.87 7.55
CA TRP A 425 -12.61 -21.94 6.98
C TRP A 425 -14.03 -22.38 7.31
N TRP A 426 -14.80 -21.48 7.85
CA TRP A 426 -16.21 -21.64 8.19
C TRP A 426 -17.06 -20.70 7.35
N ALA A 427 -18.28 -21.13 7.05
CA ALA A 427 -19.32 -20.30 6.47
C ALA A 427 -20.58 -20.39 7.33
N TYR A 428 -21.31 -19.28 7.42
CA TYR A 428 -22.67 -19.24 7.94
C TYR A 428 -23.62 -19.07 6.77
N ASP A 429 -24.51 -20.05 6.54
CA ASP A 429 -25.56 -20.00 5.52
C ASP A 429 -26.67 -19.07 6.03
N LEU A 430 -26.81 -17.91 5.37
CA LEU A 430 -27.74 -16.87 5.78
C LEU A 430 -29.23 -17.25 5.60
N ALA A 431 -29.54 -18.14 4.67
CA ALA A 431 -30.89 -18.60 4.42
C ALA A 431 -31.31 -19.72 5.38
N LYS A 432 -30.38 -20.60 5.74
CA LYS A 432 -30.64 -21.75 6.62
C LYS A 432 -30.37 -21.45 8.10
N GLU A 433 -29.68 -20.35 8.36
CA GLU A 433 -29.17 -20.01 9.71
C GLU A 433 -28.24 -21.09 10.31
N GLU A 434 -27.39 -21.73 9.49
CA GLU A 434 -26.53 -22.86 9.86
C GLU A 434 -25.06 -22.58 9.65
N TYR A 435 -24.21 -23.10 10.53
CA TYR A 435 -22.75 -23.04 10.39
C TYR A 435 -22.22 -24.26 9.63
N ILE A 436 -21.35 -24.03 8.67
CA ILE A 436 -20.73 -25.04 7.80
C ILE A 436 -19.22 -24.97 7.97
N ASN A 437 -18.58 -26.06 8.37
CA ASN A 437 -17.12 -26.17 8.31
C ASN A 437 -16.73 -26.57 6.87
N LEU A 438 -16.27 -25.58 6.10
CA LEU A 438 -15.93 -25.76 4.68
C LEU A 438 -14.70 -26.63 4.46
N THR A 439 -13.79 -26.70 5.43
CA THR A 439 -12.47 -27.30 5.25
C THR A 439 -12.15 -28.43 6.22
N ALA A 440 -13.17 -29.01 6.87
CA ALA A 440 -13.01 -30.11 7.83
C ALA A 440 -12.26 -31.32 7.24
N GLN A 441 -12.35 -31.54 5.93
CA GLN A 441 -11.71 -32.68 5.24
C GLN A 441 -10.31 -32.35 4.70
N VAL A 442 -9.82 -31.11 4.87
CA VAL A 442 -8.48 -30.72 4.40
C VAL A 442 -7.44 -31.29 5.35
N THR A 443 -6.53 -32.09 4.84
CA THR A 443 -5.46 -32.72 5.62
C THR A 443 -4.17 -31.91 5.69
N THR A 444 -4.02 -30.94 4.79
CA THR A 444 -2.88 -29.98 4.82
C THR A 444 -3.19 -28.83 5.76
N GLY A 445 -2.14 -28.25 6.38
CA GLY A 445 -2.32 -27.08 7.24
C GLY A 445 -2.82 -25.87 6.45
N LEU A 446 -3.83 -25.18 6.99
CA LEU A 446 -4.38 -23.94 6.41
C LEU A 446 -3.91 -22.69 7.15
N SER A 447 -3.26 -22.83 8.30
CA SER A 447 -2.65 -21.76 9.06
C SER A 447 -1.20 -21.56 8.66
N ASP A 448 -0.76 -20.30 8.67
CA ASP A 448 0.63 -19.94 8.41
C ASP A 448 1.58 -20.62 9.42
N ILE A 449 2.36 -21.57 8.95
CA ILE A 449 3.35 -22.31 9.75
C ILE A 449 4.60 -21.48 10.06
N TYR A 450 4.77 -20.34 9.39
CA TYR A 450 5.86 -19.41 9.61
C TYR A 450 5.51 -18.29 10.59
N TYR A 451 4.28 -18.32 11.10
CA TYR A 451 3.83 -17.39 12.13
C TYR A 451 4.60 -17.61 13.43
N ASP A 452 5.22 -16.56 13.92
CA ASP A 452 6.01 -16.52 15.16
C ASP A 452 5.54 -15.41 16.12
N GLY A 453 4.28 -14.95 15.94
CA GLY A 453 3.67 -13.97 16.81
C GLY A 453 3.23 -14.56 18.17
N PRO A 454 2.90 -13.69 19.14
CA PRO A 454 2.57 -14.09 20.53
C PRO A 454 1.15 -14.64 20.70
N ILE A 455 0.28 -14.51 19.71
CA ILE A 455 -1.11 -14.97 19.73
C ILE A 455 -1.15 -16.46 19.31
N ASP A 456 -1.89 -17.29 20.02
CA ASP A 456 -2.01 -18.72 19.69
C ASP A 456 -2.84 -19.00 18.40
N ILE A 457 -3.27 -17.93 17.71
CA ILE A 457 -4.09 -18.00 16.50
C ILE A 457 -3.25 -17.54 15.31
N ALA A 458 -2.58 -18.50 14.66
CA ALA A 458 -1.90 -18.21 13.41
C ALA A 458 -2.92 -17.85 12.30
N PRO A 459 -2.63 -16.83 11.45
CA PRO A 459 -3.48 -16.46 10.33
C PRO A 459 -3.56 -17.60 9.30
N SER A 460 -4.59 -17.56 8.46
CA SER A 460 -4.68 -18.47 7.31
C SER A 460 -3.73 -18.05 6.20
N PHE A 461 -3.42 -18.96 5.27
CA PHE A 461 -2.73 -18.61 4.03
C PHE A 461 -3.59 -17.76 3.07
N GLY A 462 -4.85 -17.46 3.43
CA GLY A 462 -5.75 -16.57 2.72
C GLY A 462 -6.70 -17.27 1.74
N VAL A 463 -7.36 -16.45 0.92
CA VAL A 463 -8.42 -16.88 -0.02
C VAL A 463 -8.16 -16.37 -1.44
N ALA A 464 -8.51 -17.19 -2.44
CA ALA A 464 -8.56 -16.78 -3.84
C ALA A 464 -9.88 -16.07 -4.17
N GLY A 465 -10.97 -16.45 -3.50
CA GLY A 465 -12.30 -15.83 -3.62
C GLY A 465 -13.45 -16.83 -3.81
N TRP A 466 -14.62 -16.27 -4.10
CA TRP A 466 -15.84 -17.03 -4.38
C TRP A 466 -16.16 -17.05 -5.88
N LEU A 467 -16.64 -18.15 -6.39
CA LEU A 467 -17.15 -18.23 -7.75
C LEU A 467 -18.54 -17.57 -7.85
N LYS A 468 -18.94 -17.28 -9.08
CA LYS A 468 -20.29 -16.74 -9.37
C LYS A 468 -21.36 -17.62 -8.74
N GLU A 469 -22.44 -17.02 -8.25
CA GLU A 469 -23.57 -17.66 -7.55
C GLU A 469 -23.15 -18.38 -6.25
N ASP A 470 -21.98 -18.02 -5.70
CA ASP A 470 -21.39 -18.64 -4.50
C ASP A 470 -21.27 -20.17 -4.59
N LYS A 471 -21.11 -20.69 -5.84
CA LYS A 471 -21.05 -22.14 -6.12
C LYS A 471 -19.88 -22.83 -5.46
N ALA A 472 -18.73 -22.13 -5.36
CA ALA A 472 -17.55 -22.69 -4.72
C ALA A 472 -16.70 -21.61 -4.08
N PHE A 473 -16.04 -21.98 -3.00
CA PHE A 473 -15.07 -21.18 -2.27
C PHE A 473 -13.66 -21.67 -2.59
N TRP A 474 -12.79 -20.78 -3.05
CA TRP A 474 -11.39 -21.07 -3.34
C TRP A 474 -10.50 -20.44 -2.29
N PHE A 475 -9.63 -21.27 -1.68
CA PHE A 475 -8.74 -20.89 -0.59
C PHE A 475 -7.34 -21.47 -0.81
N TYR A 476 -6.40 -21.05 0.02
CA TYR A 476 -5.00 -21.44 -0.06
C TYR A 476 -4.60 -22.32 1.13
N ASP A 477 -3.77 -23.34 0.87
CA ASP A 477 -2.82 -23.84 1.85
C ASP A 477 -1.44 -23.19 1.59
N GLU A 478 -0.38 -23.72 2.17
CA GLU A 478 0.99 -23.22 2.01
C GLU A 478 1.39 -23.08 0.53
N TYR A 479 1.13 -24.09 -0.28
CA TYR A 479 1.54 -24.17 -1.69
C TYR A 479 0.39 -24.03 -2.67
N ASP A 480 -0.77 -24.56 -2.34
CA ASP A 480 -1.81 -24.88 -3.31
C ASP A 480 -3.09 -24.07 -3.18
N ILE A 481 -3.83 -24.07 -4.28
CA ILE A 481 -5.19 -23.57 -4.37
C ILE A 481 -6.14 -24.76 -4.23
N TRP A 482 -7.12 -24.61 -3.36
CA TRP A 482 -8.18 -25.57 -3.11
C TRP A 482 -9.54 -24.97 -3.44
N SER A 483 -10.50 -25.80 -3.78
CA SER A 483 -11.90 -25.46 -4.01
C SER A 483 -12.81 -26.33 -3.16
N VAL A 484 -13.81 -25.76 -2.54
CA VAL A 484 -14.89 -26.48 -1.87
C VAL A 484 -16.25 -25.93 -2.30
N GLU A 485 -17.21 -26.84 -2.55
CA GLU A 485 -18.61 -26.50 -2.80
C GLU A 485 -19.38 -26.49 -1.48
N PRO A 486 -19.88 -25.35 -0.97
CA PRO A 486 -20.51 -25.30 0.36
C PRO A 486 -21.74 -26.20 0.50
N ALA A 487 -22.51 -26.40 -0.57
CA ALA A 487 -23.73 -27.21 -0.54
C ALA A 487 -23.48 -28.71 -0.40
N THR A 488 -22.36 -29.20 -0.92
CA THR A 488 -22.04 -30.64 -0.98
C THR A 488 -20.79 -31.03 -0.17
N LEU A 489 -20.03 -30.06 0.25
CA LEU A 489 -18.70 -30.17 0.84
C LEU A 489 -17.69 -30.90 -0.04
N LYS A 490 -17.96 -30.95 -1.35
CA LYS A 490 -17.05 -31.54 -2.33
C LYS A 490 -15.77 -30.73 -2.41
N LEU A 491 -14.69 -31.33 -1.98
CA LEU A 491 -13.36 -30.74 -1.92
C LEU A 491 -12.51 -31.13 -3.14
N LYS A 492 -11.76 -30.20 -3.69
CA LYS A 492 -10.82 -30.44 -4.78
C LYS A 492 -9.55 -29.61 -4.59
N ARG A 493 -8.38 -30.25 -4.62
CA ARG A 493 -7.10 -29.56 -4.77
C ARG A 493 -6.92 -29.18 -6.25
N LEU A 494 -6.69 -27.91 -6.56
CA LEU A 494 -6.66 -27.38 -7.91
C LEU A 494 -5.25 -27.33 -8.49
N THR A 495 -4.24 -27.12 -7.67
CA THR A 495 -2.83 -27.05 -8.08
C THR A 495 -2.01 -28.14 -7.39
N ARG A 496 -0.75 -28.33 -7.81
CA ARG A 496 0.18 -29.32 -7.27
C ARG A 496 1.55 -28.70 -6.94
N GLY A 497 1.51 -27.53 -6.26
CA GLY A 497 2.72 -26.79 -5.93
C GLY A 497 3.56 -27.42 -4.84
N ARG A 498 2.94 -28.18 -3.95
CA ARG A 498 3.63 -28.86 -2.83
C ARG A 498 4.69 -29.84 -3.31
N GLU A 499 4.44 -30.57 -4.37
CA GLU A 499 5.37 -31.52 -4.96
C GLU A 499 6.64 -30.84 -5.49
N ASP A 500 6.47 -29.66 -6.05
CA ASP A 500 7.56 -28.90 -6.66
C ASP A 500 8.11 -27.78 -5.73
N LYS A 501 7.55 -27.63 -4.53
CA LYS A 501 7.82 -26.54 -3.58
C LYS A 501 7.60 -25.14 -4.21
N ILE A 502 6.52 -25.03 -4.97
CA ILE A 502 6.09 -23.78 -5.62
C ILE A 502 4.76 -23.35 -5.03
N THR A 503 4.73 -22.18 -4.43
CA THR A 503 3.52 -21.54 -3.91
C THR A 503 2.74 -20.91 -5.05
N PHE A 504 1.46 -21.31 -5.23
CA PHE A 504 0.55 -20.73 -6.20
C PHE A 504 -0.45 -19.78 -5.55
N ARG A 505 -0.55 -18.57 -6.11
CA ARG A 505 -1.53 -17.54 -5.71
C ARG A 505 -2.15 -16.93 -6.97
N LYS A 506 -3.37 -16.43 -6.88
CA LYS A 506 -3.97 -15.67 -7.99
C LYS A 506 -3.09 -14.48 -8.36
N PHE A 507 -2.78 -14.32 -9.65
CA PHE A 507 -1.85 -13.27 -10.10
C PHE A 507 -2.47 -11.88 -10.00
N GLN A 508 -3.69 -11.71 -10.50
CA GLN A 508 -4.40 -10.43 -10.47
C GLN A 508 -5.37 -10.33 -9.29
N ARG A 509 -5.48 -9.15 -8.71
CA ARG A 509 -6.53 -8.84 -7.73
C ARG A 509 -7.89 -8.74 -8.46
N GLY A 510 -9.00 -8.80 -7.70
CA GLY A 510 -10.35 -8.64 -8.24
C GLY A 510 -11.16 -9.94 -8.24
N VAL A 511 -12.25 -9.95 -8.98
CA VAL A 511 -13.22 -11.03 -9.01
C VAL A 511 -12.60 -12.32 -9.56
N LEU A 512 -12.89 -13.45 -8.90
CA LEU A 512 -12.45 -14.76 -9.35
C LEU A 512 -13.33 -15.24 -10.50
N THR A 513 -12.77 -15.26 -11.69
CA THR A 513 -13.38 -15.84 -12.89
C THR A 513 -12.49 -16.97 -13.36
N PRO A 514 -12.84 -18.25 -13.11
CA PRO A 514 -12.05 -19.39 -13.55
C PRO A 514 -12.33 -19.64 -15.05
N ASP A 515 -11.94 -18.71 -15.87
CA ASP A 515 -11.88 -18.88 -17.32
C ASP A 515 -10.52 -19.47 -17.71
N ARG A 516 -10.40 -19.82 -18.98
CA ARG A 516 -9.17 -20.40 -19.57
C ARG A 516 -7.96 -19.45 -19.52
N ASN A 517 -8.12 -18.23 -19.02
CA ASN A 517 -7.10 -17.18 -18.97
C ASN A 517 -6.71 -16.80 -17.53
N LEU A 518 -7.09 -17.59 -16.54
CA LEU A 518 -6.67 -17.33 -15.16
C LEU A 518 -5.15 -17.50 -15.04
N LEU A 519 -4.50 -16.43 -14.60
CA LEU A 519 -3.07 -16.42 -14.33
C LEU A 519 -2.80 -16.61 -12.83
N LEU A 520 -1.78 -17.40 -12.53
CA LEU A 520 -1.27 -17.62 -11.18
C LEU A 520 0.13 -17.03 -11.06
N ARG A 521 0.40 -16.41 -9.92
CA ARG A 521 1.76 -16.13 -9.47
C ARG A 521 2.32 -17.41 -8.85
N ALA A 522 3.50 -17.79 -9.30
CA ALA A 522 4.29 -18.88 -8.75
C ALA A 522 5.49 -18.33 -8.00
N THR A 523 5.76 -18.84 -6.79
CA THR A 523 6.95 -18.47 -6.00
C THR A 523 7.60 -19.75 -5.49
N GLY A 524 8.84 -19.99 -5.88
CA GLY A 524 9.63 -21.15 -5.48
C GLY A 524 10.31 -20.97 -4.14
N ASP A 525 10.59 -22.07 -3.48
CA ASP A 525 11.36 -22.10 -2.22
C ASP A 525 12.83 -21.66 -2.40
N ASP A 526 13.30 -21.64 -3.63
CA ASP A 526 14.62 -21.15 -4.06
C ASP A 526 14.67 -19.64 -4.36
N GLY A 527 13.54 -18.94 -4.18
CA GLY A 527 13.40 -17.51 -4.49
C GLY A 527 13.01 -17.24 -5.94
N ALA A 528 12.89 -18.25 -6.81
CA ALA A 528 12.38 -18.05 -8.15
C ALA A 528 10.91 -17.61 -8.13
N SER A 529 10.50 -16.82 -9.12
CA SER A 529 9.11 -16.39 -9.26
C SER A 529 8.64 -16.52 -10.72
N GLY A 530 7.30 -16.49 -10.93
CA GLY A 530 6.81 -16.65 -12.30
C GLY A 530 5.31 -16.45 -12.46
N ILE A 531 4.90 -16.59 -13.71
CA ILE A 531 3.50 -16.54 -14.15
C ILE A 531 3.15 -17.89 -14.76
N TYR A 532 2.09 -18.49 -14.22
CA TYR A 532 1.53 -19.74 -14.72
C TYR A 532 0.13 -19.49 -15.27
N ARG A 533 -0.23 -20.21 -16.33
CA ARG A 533 -1.62 -20.28 -16.80
C ARG A 533 -2.31 -21.44 -16.12
N PHE A 534 -3.49 -21.18 -15.59
CA PHE A 534 -4.34 -22.17 -14.96
C PHE A 534 -5.54 -22.52 -15.84
N ASP A 535 -5.76 -23.81 -16.07
CA ASP A 535 -6.98 -24.33 -16.70
C ASP A 535 -7.97 -24.76 -15.59
N PRO A 536 -9.24 -24.38 -15.64
CA PRO A 536 -10.26 -24.84 -14.69
C PRO A 536 -10.39 -26.36 -14.53
N LYS A 537 -9.91 -27.13 -15.51
CA LYS A 537 -9.81 -28.59 -15.42
C LYS A 537 -8.72 -29.04 -14.43
N GLY A 538 -7.87 -28.14 -13.96
CA GLY A 538 -6.81 -28.40 -12.99
C GLY A 538 -5.41 -28.55 -13.61
N HIS A 539 -5.25 -28.25 -14.90
CA HIS A 539 -3.92 -28.20 -15.50
C HIS A 539 -3.33 -26.80 -15.30
N HIS A 540 -2.08 -26.75 -14.90
CA HIS A 540 -1.34 -25.51 -14.85
C HIS A 540 0.03 -25.69 -15.52
N ARG A 541 0.46 -24.67 -16.26
CA ARG A 541 1.73 -24.67 -16.98
C ARG A 541 2.46 -23.34 -16.83
N PRO A 542 3.78 -23.34 -16.73
CA PRO A 542 4.53 -22.10 -16.71
C PRO A 542 4.39 -21.35 -18.04
N LEU A 543 4.16 -20.05 -17.96
CA LEU A 543 4.36 -19.10 -19.05
C LEU A 543 5.74 -18.45 -18.93
N LEU A 544 6.11 -18.09 -17.71
CA LEU A 544 7.40 -17.53 -17.36
C LEU A 544 7.76 -17.98 -15.95
N TYR A 545 8.99 -18.45 -15.72
CA TYR A 545 9.48 -18.81 -14.38
C TYR A 545 10.99 -18.72 -14.33
N GLY A 546 11.53 -18.04 -13.32
CA GLY A 546 12.96 -17.82 -13.16
C GLY A 546 13.29 -16.91 -11.97
N PRO A 547 14.52 -16.42 -11.87
CA PRO A 547 14.97 -15.58 -10.76
C PRO A 547 14.50 -14.13 -10.93
N PHE A 548 13.19 -13.92 -11.03
CA PHE A 548 12.60 -12.59 -11.19
C PHE A 548 12.22 -12.01 -9.83
N GLY A 549 12.64 -10.78 -9.53
CA GLY A 549 12.20 -10.01 -8.39
C GLY A 549 10.85 -9.34 -8.65
N THR A 550 10.76 -8.62 -9.75
CA THR A 550 9.52 -7.94 -10.16
C THR A 550 8.93 -8.58 -11.40
N LEU A 551 7.66 -8.94 -11.32
CA LEU A 551 6.84 -9.35 -12.45
C LEU A 551 5.52 -8.60 -12.42
N ARG A 552 5.25 -7.80 -13.46
CA ARG A 552 3.99 -7.08 -13.65
C ARG A 552 3.47 -7.31 -15.05
N LEU A 553 2.16 -7.40 -15.19
CA LEU A 553 1.51 -7.68 -16.47
C LEU A 553 0.29 -6.78 -16.62
N GLU A 554 0.30 -5.97 -17.68
CA GLU A 554 -0.84 -5.23 -18.17
C GLU A 554 -1.38 -5.90 -19.41
N GLN A 555 -2.71 -5.97 -19.55
CA GLN A 555 -3.36 -6.69 -20.65
C GLN A 555 -4.21 -5.73 -21.47
N SER A 556 -4.28 -5.94 -22.80
CA SER A 556 -5.30 -5.32 -23.66
C SER A 556 -6.70 -5.75 -23.23
N ALA A 557 -7.73 -5.00 -23.62
CA ALA A 557 -9.12 -5.27 -23.25
C ALA A 557 -9.59 -6.67 -23.71
N ASP A 558 -9.11 -7.12 -24.87
CA ASP A 558 -9.39 -8.47 -25.40
C ASP A 558 -8.44 -9.56 -24.87
N LYS A 559 -7.47 -9.18 -24.00
CA LYS A 559 -6.46 -10.04 -23.38
C LYS A 559 -5.52 -10.77 -24.35
N LYS A 560 -5.42 -10.34 -25.61
CA LYS A 560 -4.53 -10.96 -26.59
C LYS A 560 -3.12 -10.42 -26.55
N MET A 561 -2.96 -9.15 -26.19
CA MET A 561 -1.68 -8.50 -26.06
C MET A 561 -1.39 -8.22 -24.58
N ASN A 562 -0.13 -8.39 -24.21
CA ASN A 562 0.36 -8.11 -22.87
C ASN A 562 1.56 -7.18 -22.94
N LEU A 563 1.65 -6.30 -21.95
CA LEU A 563 2.84 -5.55 -21.61
C LEU A 563 3.42 -6.14 -20.32
N LEU A 564 4.55 -6.82 -20.47
CA LEU A 564 5.25 -7.50 -19.37
C LEU A 564 6.40 -6.63 -18.89
N GLY A 565 6.36 -6.26 -17.61
CA GLY A 565 7.49 -5.66 -16.90
C GLY A 565 8.19 -6.71 -16.03
N TRP A 566 9.50 -6.87 -16.17
CA TRP A 566 10.28 -7.73 -15.29
C TRP A 566 11.64 -7.14 -14.93
N ALA A 567 12.13 -7.53 -13.76
CA ALA A 567 13.46 -7.20 -13.25
C ALA A 567 14.03 -8.39 -12.48
N ASP A 568 15.36 -8.47 -12.40
CA ASP A 568 16.06 -9.30 -11.42
C ASP A 568 17.06 -8.43 -10.64
N ASN A 569 17.80 -8.99 -9.68
CA ASN A 569 18.68 -8.19 -8.81
C ASN A 569 19.83 -7.46 -9.54
N ILE A 570 20.10 -7.79 -10.79
CA ILE A 570 21.15 -7.17 -11.60
C ILE A 570 20.65 -6.53 -12.88
N THR A 571 19.37 -6.72 -13.23
CA THR A 571 18.74 -6.15 -14.41
C THR A 571 17.64 -5.21 -13.98
N ALA A 572 17.78 -3.92 -14.32
CA ALA A 572 16.75 -2.92 -14.05
C ALA A 572 15.42 -3.29 -14.73
N PRO A 573 14.29 -2.78 -14.24
CA PRO A 573 12.99 -3.07 -14.84
C PRO A 573 12.93 -2.72 -16.33
N GLU A 574 12.61 -3.73 -17.16
CA GLU A 574 12.44 -3.60 -18.60
C GLU A 574 11.04 -3.99 -19.02
N LEU A 575 10.55 -3.40 -20.12
CA LEU A 575 9.23 -3.68 -20.68
C LEU A 575 9.32 -4.48 -21.96
N PHE A 576 8.42 -5.45 -22.06
CA PHE A 576 8.27 -6.33 -23.23
C PHE A 576 6.80 -6.40 -23.64
N VAL A 577 6.56 -6.31 -24.92
CA VAL A 577 5.27 -6.69 -25.50
C VAL A 577 5.29 -8.16 -25.88
N CYS A 578 4.20 -8.87 -25.61
CA CYS A 578 4.07 -10.28 -25.91
C CYS A 578 2.60 -10.68 -26.15
N ASP A 579 2.42 -11.85 -26.74
CA ASP A 579 1.09 -12.44 -26.95
C ASP A 579 0.47 -12.94 -25.62
N GLU A 580 -0.74 -13.46 -25.71
CA GLU A 580 -1.48 -14.00 -24.54
C GLU A 580 -0.73 -15.13 -23.82
N ASN A 581 0.20 -15.82 -24.49
CA ASN A 581 1.01 -16.90 -23.93
C ASN A 581 2.39 -16.46 -23.46
N LEU A 582 2.66 -15.18 -23.44
CA LEU A 582 3.95 -14.55 -23.16
C LEU A 582 5.05 -15.00 -24.13
N ASN A 583 4.67 -15.36 -25.35
CA ASN A 583 5.59 -15.61 -26.46
C ASN A 583 5.80 -14.33 -27.29
N ARG A 584 6.74 -14.38 -28.25
CA ARG A 584 7.07 -13.27 -29.14
C ARG A 584 7.47 -12.00 -28.41
N LEU A 585 8.27 -12.15 -27.36
CA LEU A 585 8.75 -11.04 -26.57
C LEU A 585 9.50 -10.03 -27.44
N GLN A 586 8.96 -8.81 -27.52
CA GLN A 586 9.60 -7.66 -28.13
C GLN A 586 9.94 -6.65 -27.02
N GLN A 587 11.22 -6.36 -26.82
CA GLN A 587 11.67 -5.38 -25.85
C GLN A 587 11.32 -3.98 -26.32
N LEU A 588 10.73 -3.18 -25.43
CA LEU A 588 10.36 -1.79 -25.67
C LEU A 588 11.34 -0.79 -25.03
N THR A 589 11.91 -1.15 -23.89
CA THR A 589 12.77 -0.26 -23.12
C THR A 589 14.19 -0.80 -23.01
N HIS A 590 15.14 0.11 -22.83
CA HIS A 590 16.53 -0.18 -22.54
C HIS A 590 16.97 0.69 -21.37
N THR A 591 16.40 0.43 -20.19
CA THR A 591 16.67 1.18 -18.95
C THR A 591 17.91 0.70 -18.22
N ASN A 592 18.41 -0.48 -18.57
CA ASN A 592 19.57 -1.10 -17.94
C ASN A 592 20.89 -0.49 -18.43
N LEU A 593 20.93 0.85 -18.50
CA LEU A 593 22.15 1.60 -18.81
C LEU A 593 23.04 1.60 -17.57
N ARG A 594 23.95 0.65 -17.52
CA ARG A 594 24.95 0.59 -16.44
C ARG A 594 26.07 1.58 -16.74
N PRO A 595 26.55 2.30 -15.72
CA PRO A 595 27.77 3.06 -15.89
C PRO A 595 28.90 2.16 -16.40
N PRO A 596 29.71 2.59 -17.36
CA PRO A 596 30.82 1.81 -17.87
C PRO A 596 31.76 1.39 -16.75
N GLY A 597 32.17 0.11 -16.73
CA GLY A 597 33.13 -0.42 -15.75
C GLY A 597 32.52 -1.10 -14.53
N PHE A 598 31.17 -1.15 -14.39
CA PHE A 598 30.53 -1.91 -13.31
C PHE A 598 30.11 -3.31 -13.78
N ILE A 599 30.61 -4.33 -13.07
CA ILE A 599 30.23 -5.73 -13.27
C ILE A 599 29.50 -6.20 -12.02
N PHE A 600 28.23 -6.58 -12.21
CA PHE A 600 27.36 -7.09 -11.15
C PHE A 600 27.32 -8.62 -11.17
N ARG A 601 27.22 -9.22 -9.99
CA ARG A 601 26.91 -10.64 -9.81
C ARG A 601 25.49 -10.83 -9.27
N LYS A 602 24.85 -11.94 -9.66
CA LYS A 602 23.57 -12.35 -9.09
C LYS A 602 23.72 -12.61 -7.59
N SER A 603 22.67 -12.25 -6.86
CA SER A 603 22.53 -12.55 -5.44
C SER A 603 22.52 -14.06 -5.18
N GLU A 604 22.85 -14.46 -3.97
CA GLU A 604 22.89 -15.86 -3.54
C GLU A 604 21.95 -16.09 -2.36
N LEU A 605 21.13 -17.16 -2.42
CA LEU A 605 20.29 -17.58 -1.32
C LEU A 605 21.10 -18.44 -0.35
N ILE A 606 21.39 -17.89 0.83
CA ILE A 606 22.09 -18.58 1.91
C ILE A 606 21.07 -19.29 2.79
N ARG A 607 21.25 -20.60 3.00
CA ARG A 607 20.47 -21.39 3.96
C ARG A 607 21.27 -21.64 5.22
N TYR A 608 20.66 -21.45 6.39
CA TYR A 608 21.30 -21.67 7.67
C TYR A 608 20.32 -22.23 8.70
N LYS A 609 20.83 -22.70 9.81
CA LYS A 609 20.04 -23.16 10.97
C LYS A 609 20.43 -22.35 12.19
N ASN A 610 19.44 -21.86 12.91
CA ASN A 610 19.68 -21.28 14.23
C ASN A 610 19.98 -22.36 15.28
N SER A 611 20.28 -21.97 16.51
CA SER A 611 20.63 -22.92 17.58
C SER A 611 19.53 -23.93 17.89
N ARG A 612 18.28 -23.59 17.55
CA ARG A 612 17.09 -24.44 17.75
C ARG A 612 16.83 -25.39 16.57
N GLY A 613 17.72 -25.39 15.59
CA GLY A 613 17.60 -26.25 14.40
C GLY A 613 16.57 -25.79 13.36
N LYS A 614 15.96 -24.59 13.54
CA LYS A 614 15.02 -24.04 12.54
C LYS A 614 15.78 -23.60 11.30
N GLU A 615 15.36 -24.08 10.15
CA GLU A 615 15.92 -23.68 8.85
C GLU A 615 15.42 -22.29 8.45
N LEU A 616 16.38 -21.43 8.12
CA LEU A 616 16.16 -20.04 7.75
C LEU A 616 16.96 -19.71 6.48
N LYS A 617 16.63 -18.58 5.88
CA LYS A 617 17.23 -18.09 4.62
C LYS A 617 17.81 -16.70 4.81
N GLY A 618 18.71 -16.32 3.92
CA GLY A 618 19.18 -14.95 3.83
C GLY A 618 19.60 -14.65 2.39
N ALA A 619 19.43 -13.40 1.97
CA ALA A 619 19.87 -12.92 0.67
C ALA A 619 21.28 -12.30 0.79
N LEU A 620 22.24 -12.81 0.01
CA LEU A 620 23.60 -12.27 -0.05
C LEU A 620 23.80 -11.58 -1.40
N PHE A 621 24.13 -10.28 -1.36
CA PHE A 621 24.43 -9.45 -2.52
C PHE A 621 25.95 -9.21 -2.60
N TYR A 622 26.51 -9.38 -3.80
CA TYR A 622 27.92 -9.25 -4.05
C TYR A 622 28.32 -7.79 -4.32
N PRO A 623 29.52 -7.36 -3.87
CA PRO A 623 30.07 -6.07 -4.28
C PRO A 623 30.23 -5.99 -5.80
N VAL A 624 30.02 -4.79 -6.34
CA VAL A 624 30.33 -4.53 -7.75
C VAL A 624 31.81 -4.82 -8.01
N ASN A 625 32.12 -5.30 -9.21
CA ASN A 625 33.48 -5.68 -9.61
C ASN A 625 34.12 -6.76 -8.70
N TYR A 626 33.28 -7.59 -8.07
CA TYR A 626 33.74 -8.70 -7.24
C TYR A 626 34.76 -9.57 -7.98
N ARG A 627 35.89 -9.85 -7.31
CA ARG A 627 36.98 -10.74 -7.78
C ARG A 627 37.18 -11.90 -6.81
N GLU A 628 37.17 -13.10 -7.33
CA GLU A 628 37.45 -14.29 -6.53
C GLU A 628 38.86 -14.22 -5.94
N GLY A 629 39.02 -14.66 -4.68
CA GLY A 629 40.28 -14.60 -3.96
C GLY A 629 40.58 -13.26 -3.29
N GLN A 630 39.74 -12.25 -3.43
CA GLN A 630 39.84 -11.02 -2.64
C GLN A 630 38.88 -11.07 -1.44
N SER A 631 39.25 -10.42 -0.36
CA SER A 631 38.47 -10.33 0.88
C SER A 631 37.79 -8.96 0.99
N TYR A 632 36.49 -8.95 1.25
CA TYR A 632 35.61 -7.76 1.25
C TYR A 632 34.98 -7.52 2.62
N PRO A 633 34.66 -6.27 2.98
CA PRO A 633 33.79 -5.96 4.10
C PRO A 633 32.33 -6.34 3.79
N MET A 634 31.54 -6.57 4.85
CA MET A 634 30.11 -6.90 4.71
C MET A 634 29.25 -6.06 5.63
N ILE A 635 28.13 -5.56 5.10
CA ILE A 635 27.04 -4.95 5.86
C ILE A 635 25.94 -6.00 6.06
N VAL A 636 25.57 -6.24 7.30
CA VAL A 636 24.42 -7.08 7.67
C VAL A 636 23.23 -6.16 7.92
N HIS A 637 22.27 -6.17 7.02
CA HIS A 637 21.03 -5.38 7.12
C HIS A 637 19.91 -6.25 7.66
N ILE A 638 19.32 -5.88 8.80
CA ILE A 638 18.33 -6.68 9.51
C ILE A 638 17.00 -5.94 9.73
N TYR A 639 15.91 -6.73 9.69
CA TYR A 639 14.58 -6.33 10.15
C TYR A 639 13.83 -7.55 10.69
N GLU A 640 13.11 -8.30 9.84
CA GLU A 640 12.48 -9.58 10.19
C GLU A 640 12.78 -10.65 9.14
N LYS A 641 12.05 -10.69 8.02
CA LYS A 641 12.26 -11.62 6.90
C LYS A 641 12.56 -10.84 5.64
N LEU A 642 13.84 -10.80 5.27
CA LEU A 642 14.33 -10.00 4.14
C LEU A 642 14.80 -10.86 2.95
N SER A 643 14.96 -12.20 3.13
CA SER A 643 15.40 -13.08 2.03
C SER A 643 14.47 -13.08 0.82
N GLN A 644 13.22 -12.64 0.98
CA GLN A 644 12.25 -12.47 -0.09
C GLN A 644 12.67 -11.44 -1.14
N HIS A 645 13.60 -10.53 -0.80
CA HIS A 645 14.14 -9.50 -1.68
C HIS A 645 15.34 -9.97 -2.50
N LEU A 646 15.67 -11.27 -2.46
CA LEU A 646 16.81 -11.89 -3.14
C LEU A 646 16.98 -11.45 -4.60
N ASN A 647 15.88 -11.37 -5.34
CA ASN A 647 15.87 -11.06 -6.77
C ASN A 647 15.39 -9.65 -7.09
N ASP A 648 15.12 -8.79 -6.09
CA ASP A 648 14.64 -7.43 -6.33
C ASP A 648 15.77 -6.56 -6.87
N PHE A 649 15.49 -5.79 -7.92
CA PHE A 649 16.36 -4.73 -8.37
C PHE A 649 16.15 -3.50 -7.51
N VAL A 650 17.24 -2.98 -6.94
CA VAL A 650 17.22 -1.77 -6.14
C VAL A 650 18.03 -0.70 -6.87
N PHE A 651 17.38 0.43 -7.21
CA PHE A 651 18.11 1.58 -7.74
C PHE A 651 18.93 2.24 -6.63
N PRO A 652 20.17 2.68 -6.90
CA PRO A 652 20.91 3.46 -5.91
C PRO A 652 20.16 4.75 -5.60
N SER A 653 20.26 5.22 -4.36
CA SER A 653 19.60 6.43 -3.90
C SER A 653 20.42 7.16 -2.86
N ALA A 654 20.77 8.42 -3.14
CA ALA A 654 21.47 9.27 -2.19
C ALA A 654 20.65 9.59 -0.93
N SER A 655 19.34 9.40 -0.97
CA SER A 655 18.40 9.70 0.11
C SER A 655 17.92 8.48 0.89
N ASP A 656 18.56 7.31 0.72
CA ASP A 656 18.17 6.07 1.42
C ASP A 656 19.41 5.36 2.00
N LEU A 657 19.62 5.53 3.27
CA LEU A 657 20.75 4.94 4.02
C LEU A 657 20.68 3.40 4.16
N TYR A 658 19.51 2.78 3.94
CA TYR A 658 19.32 1.32 3.99
C TYR A 658 19.42 0.66 2.61
N ASN A 659 19.73 1.45 1.59
CA ASN A 659 19.76 1.01 0.20
C ASN A 659 20.87 0.00 -0.06
N THR A 660 20.51 -1.23 -0.39
CA THR A 660 21.44 -2.33 -0.68
C THR A 660 22.42 -1.98 -1.82
N MET A 661 21.93 -1.32 -2.88
CA MET A 661 22.75 -0.98 -4.04
C MET A 661 23.83 0.04 -3.69
N ASN A 662 23.58 0.97 -2.77
CA ASN A 662 24.58 1.95 -2.33
C ASN A 662 25.83 1.26 -1.76
N TYR A 663 25.63 0.26 -0.89
CA TYR A 663 26.74 -0.50 -0.31
C TYR A 663 27.43 -1.42 -1.31
N VAL A 664 26.65 -2.07 -2.18
CA VAL A 664 27.19 -2.93 -3.26
C VAL A 664 28.11 -2.12 -4.18
N LEU A 665 27.68 -0.91 -4.59
CA LEU A 665 28.47 -0.01 -5.44
C LEU A 665 29.75 0.49 -4.76
N GLN A 666 29.76 0.53 -3.43
CA GLN A 666 30.94 0.90 -2.65
C GLN A 666 31.83 -0.28 -2.26
N GLY A 667 31.58 -1.46 -2.81
CA GLY A 667 32.44 -2.62 -2.62
C GLY A 667 32.19 -3.41 -1.34
N TYR A 668 31.00 -3.32 -0.77
CA TYR A 668 30.55 -4.17 0.34
C TYR A 668 29.76 -5.38 -0.17
N PHE A 669 29.93 -6.53 0.47
CA PHE A 669 28.81 -7.48 0.52
C PHE A 669 27.67 -6.88 1.33
N VAL A 670 26.42 -7.19 0.95
CA VAL A 670 25.23 -6.91 1.78
C VAL A 670 24.56 -8.24 2.07
N PHE A 671 24.32 -8.53 3.33
CA PHE A 671 23.65 -9.75 3.75
C PHE A 671 22.36 -9.43 4.51
N GLN A 672 21.24 -10.01 4.08
CA GLN A 672 19.90 -9.81 4.63
C GLN A 672 19.34 -11.15 5.16
N PRO A 673 19.67 -11.54 6.40
CA PRO A 673 19.19 -12.77 7.00
C PRO A 673 17.75 -12.67 7.47
N ASP A 674 16.98 -13.78 7.40
CA ASP A 674 15.68 -13.91 8.04
C ASP A 674 15.84 -14.13 9.55
N ILE A 675 14.95 -13.53 10.32
CA ILE A 675 14.85 -13.69 11.77
C ILE A 675 13.51 -14.33 12.12
N THR A 676 13.50 -15.25 13.06
CA THR A 676 12.29 -15.83 13.64
C THR A 676 12.36 -15.73 15.15
N TYR A 677 11.22 -15.61 15.82
CA TYR A 677 11.18 -15.23 17.23
C TYR A 677 10.59 -16.32 18.11
N GLU A 678 11.01 -16.31 19.37
CA GLU A 678 10.36 -16.96 20.48
C GLU A 678 9.60 -15.91 21.30
N VAL A 679 8.42 -16.29 21.75
CA VAL A 679 7.60 -15.45 22.64
C VAL A 679 8.38 -15.11 23.91
N ASN A 680 8.30 -13.84 24.33
CA ASN A 680 9.00 -13.26 25.49
C ASN A 680 10.54 -13.15 25.34
N ARG A 681 11.11 -13.42 24.15
CA ARG A 681 12.55 -13.45 23.93
C ARG A 681 12.97 -12.80 22.59
N PRO A 682 12.44 -11.62 22.23
CA PRO A 682 12.68 -11.04 20.90
C PRO A 682 14.15 -10.73 20.60
N GLY A 683 14.87 -10.13 21.53
CA GLY A 683 16.28 -9.79 21.36
C GLY A 683 17.18 -11.03 21.29
N GLU A 684 16.97 -11.98 22.20
CA GLU A 684 17.73 -13.23 22.22
C GLU A 684 17.50 -14.03 20.92
N SER A 685 16.27 -14.00 20.37
CA SER A 685 15.94 -14.63 19.09
C SER A 685 16.67 -13.98 17.91
N ALA A 686 16.78 -12.65 17.91
CA ALA A 686 17.53 -11.92 16.90
C ALA A 686 19.04 -12.27 16.96
N VAL A 687 19.63 -12.31 18.15
CA VAL A 687 21.03 -12.75 18.34
C VAL A 687 21.25 -14.15 17.79
N ASP A 688 20.39 -15.11 18.17
CA ASP A 688 20.49 -16.49 17.72
C ASP A 688 20.46 -16.63 16.19
N CYS A 689 19.47 -15.98 15.56
CA CYS A 689 19.32 -16.06 14.10
C CYS A 689 20.46 -15.35 13.37
N VAL A 690 20.78 -14.10 13.74
CA VAL A 690 21.75 -13.26 13.02
C VAL A 690 23.16 -13.81 13.18
N THR A 691 23.57 -14.23 14.40
CA THR A 691 24.92 -14.80 14.60
C THR A 691 25.09 -16.13 13.88
N ALA A 692 24.05 -16.99 13.84
CA ALA A 692 24.07 -18.23 13.07
C ALA A 692 24.17 -17.96 11.56
N ALA A 693 23.43 -16.99 11.05
CA ALA A 693 23.45 -16.56 9.66
C ALA A 693 24.84 -16.03 9.26
N VAL A 694 25.40 -15.13 10.05
CA VAL A 694 26.72 -14.55 9.80
C VAL A 694 27.82 -15.62 9.84
N ARG A 695 27.80 -16.52 10.83
CA ARG A 695 28.74 -17.65 10.89
C ARG A 695 28.64 -18.57 9.67
N GLN A 696 27.44 -18.75 9.11
CA GLN A 696 27.27 -19.55 7.89
C GLN A 696 27.92 -18.86 6.68
N VAL A 697 27.74 -17.54 6.54
CA VAL A 697 28.35 -16.77 5.45
C VAL A 697 29.87 -16.67 5.60
N LEU A 698 30.40 -16.55 6.82
CA LEU A 698 31.82 -16.49 7.12
C LEU A 698 32.60 -17.81 6.88
N LYS A 699 31.92 -18.90 6.50
CA LYS A 699 32.61 -20.10 5.96
C LYS A 699 33.24 -19.82 4.60
N ARG A 700 32.88 -18.70 3.98
CA ARG A 700 33.48 -18.18 2.75
C ARG A 700 34.79 -17.44 3.11
N GLU A 701 35.79 -17.54 2.26
CA GLU A 701 37.05 -16.86 2.44
C GLU A 701 37.10 -15.45 1.89
N ASP A 702 36.03 -15.06 1.11
CA ASP A 702 35.93 -13.77 0.43
C ASP A 702 35.30 -12.66 1.29
N ILE A 703 34.92 -12.96 2.55
CA ILE A 703 34.36 -11.98 3.50
C ILE A 703 35.27 -11.89 4.71
N ASP A 704 35.71 -10.65 5.03
CA ASP A 704 36.59 -10.40 6.16
C ASP A 704 35.82 -10.37 7.48
N PRO A 705 36.05 -11.30 8.40
CA PRO A 705 35.34 -11.35 9.68
C PRO A 705 35.65 -10.16 10.60
N ALA A 706 36.70 -9.40 10.36
CA ALA A 706 37.04 -8.20 11.13
C ALA A 706 36.39 -6.93 10.59
N ARG A 707 35.69 -7.02 9.44
CA ARG A 707 35.09 -5.88 8.74
C ARG A 707 33.57 -6.08 8.51
N LEU A 708 32.86 -6.39 9.59
CA LEU A 708 31.40 -6.59 9.57
C LEU A 708 30.68 -5.38 10.16
N GLY A 709 29.76 -4.80 9.41
CA GLY A 709 28.83 -3.76 9.87
C GLY A 709 27.44 -4.34 10.11
N LEU A 710 26.71 -3.77 11.05
CA LEU A 710 25.31 -4.13 11.34
C LEU A 710 24.43 -2.89 11.20
N ILE A 711 23.30 -2.99 10.49
CA ILE A 711 22.38 -1.88 10.30
C ILE A 711 20.93 -2.34 10.37
N GLY A 712 20.07 -1.52 10.99
CA GLY A 712 18.64 -1.72 11.01
C GLY A 712 17.86 -0.44 11.35
N HIS A 713 16.57 -0.42 11.00
CA HIS A 713 15.64 0.65 11.30
C HIS A 713 14.52 0.16 12.22
N SER A 714 14.00 1.04 13.11
CA SER A 714 12.83 0.73 13.93
C SER A 714 13.03 -0.57 14.72
N TRP A 715 12.23 -1.61 14.49
CA TRP A 715 12.42 -2.92 15.08
C TRP A 715 13.78 -3.55 14.75
N GLY A 716 14.30 -3.34 13.53
CA GLY A 716 15.67 -3.73 13.15
C GLY A 716 16.75 -2.97 13.92
N ALA A 717 16.49 -1.71 14.25
CA ALA A 717 17.40 -0.90 15.09
C ALA A 717 17.42 -1.37 16.55
N TYR A 718 16.25 -1.73 17.12
CA TYR A 718 16.18 -2.42 18.40
C TYR A 718 17.07 -3.65 18.41
N GLN A 719 16.90 -4.52 17.41
CA GLN A 719 17.70 -5.73 17.29
C GLN A 719 19.19 -5.41 17.13
N THR A 720 19.55 -4.41 16.34
CA THR A 720 20.92 -3.93 16.17
C THR A 720 21.51 -3.52 17.51
N ALA A 721 20.82 -2.66 18.27
CA ALA A 721 21.25 -2.20 19.58
C ALA A 721 21.37 -3.37 20.58
N TYR A 722 20.44 -4.34 20.53
CA TYR A 722 20.48 -5.53 21.41
C TYR A 722 21.59 -6.50 21.05
N ILE A 723 21.79 -6.82 19.77
CA ILE A 723 22.80 -7.77 19.31
C ILE A 723 24.21 -7.36 19.76
N ILE A 724 24.54 -6.06 19.68
CA ILE A 724 25.86 -5.58 20.10
C ILE A 724 26.09 -5.61 21.61
N THR A 725 25.03 -5.76 22.41
CA THR A 725 25.19 -6.03 23.87
C THR A 725 25.56 -7.50 24.14
N GLN A 726 25.34 -8.40 23.19
CA GLN A 726 25.49 -9.85 23.36
C GLN A 726 26.72 -10.42 22.64
N THR A 727 27.27 -9.70 21.66
CA THR A 727 28.42 -10.18 20.87
C THR A 727 29.26 -9.03 20.33
N PRO A 728 30.59 -9.15 20.33
CA PRO A 728 31.52 -8.21 19.69
C PRO A 728 31.75 -8.53 18.19
N LEU A 729 30.88 -9.29 17.56
CA LEU A 729 31.06 -9.78 16.20
C LEU A 729 31.16 -8.65 15.15
N PHE A 730 30.54 -7.51 15.42
CA PHE A 730 30.46 -6.40 14.47
C PHE A 730 31.49 -5.30 14.84
N ALA A 731 32.18 -4.78 13.83
CA ALA A 731 33.14 -3.70 13.98
C ALA A 731 32.46 -2.31 14.07
N ALA A 732 31.23 -2.18 13.59
CA ALA A 732 30.42 -0.97 13.69
C ALA A 732 28.93 -1.32 13.58
N ALA A 733 28.07 -0.51 14.22
CA ALA A 733 26.62 -0.68 14.18
C ALA A 733 25.91 0.66 13.95
N VAL A 734 24.83 0.63 13.16
CA VAL A 734 23.97 1.78 12.87
C VAL A 734 22.53 1.41 13.19
N ALA A 735 21.87 2.18 14.05
CA ALA A 735 20.51 1.94 14.52
C ALA A 735 19.63 3.19 14.29
N GLY A 736 18.71 3.13 13.32
CA GLY A 736 17.75 4.21 13.07
C GLY A 736 16.48 4.02 13.89
N ALA A 737 16.17 4.93 14.79
CA ALA A 737 15.04 4.91 15.70
C ALA A 737 14.93 3.61 16.56
N PRO A 738 16.00 3.21 17.32
CA PRO A 738 15.95 2.00 18.12
C PRO A 738 15.07 2.14 19.37
N LEU A 739 14.30 1.10 19.69
CA LEU A 739 13.75 0.90 21.03
C LEU A 739 14.91 0.40 21.93
N THR A 740 15.14 1.04 23.06
CA THR A 740 16.28 0.70 23.94
C THR A 740 15.85 0.29 25.35
N ASP A 741 14.69 0.77 25.82
CA ASP A 741 14.03 0.32 27.05
C ASP A 741 12.60 -0.18 26.75
N MET A 742 12.41 -1.48 26.86
CA MET A 742 11.11 -2.12 26.61
C MET A 742 10.06 -1.75 27.64
N ILE A 743 10.44 -1.34 28.86
CA ILE A 743 9.48 -0.97 29.92
C ILE A 743 8.95 0.44 29.67
N SER A 744 9.83 1.41 29.42
CA SER A 744 9.40 2.77 29.13
C SER A 744 8.60 2.83 27.82
N MET A 745 9.03 2.09 26.81
CA MET A 745 8.33 2.03 25.54
C MET A 745 6.94 1.34 25.64
N TYR A 746 6.80 0.28 26.44
CA TYR A 746 5.50 -0.35 26.75
C TYR A 746 4.51 0.66 27.36
N ASN A 747 4.99 1.57 28.21
CA ASN A 747 4.18 2.57 28.88
C ASN A 747 4.03 3.88 28.08
N SER A 748 4.50 3.94 26.85
CA SER A 748 4.40 5.09 25.97
C SER A 748 3.18 5.00 25.03
N ILE A 749 3.00 6.04 24.24
CA ILE A 749 1.92 6.17 23.26
C ILE A 749 2.50 6.06 21.84
N TYR A 750 1.86 5.29 21.00
CA TYR A 750 2.03 5.34 19.56
C TYR A 750 1.21 6.54 19.04
N TRP A 751 1.86 7.71 18.97
CA TRP A 751 1.19 9.00 18.74
C TRP A 751 0.48 9.08 17.40
N GLU A 752 1.00 8.41 16.36
CA GLU A 752 0.36 8.36 15.04
C GLU A 752 -1.08 7.83 15.09
N SER A 753 -1.34 6.85 15.95
CA SER A 753 -2.68 6.28 16.14
C SER A 753 -3.38 6.73 17.42
N GLY A 754 -2.63 7.34 18.36
CA GLY A 754 -3.10 7.72 19.69
C GLY A 754 -3.33 6.55 20.64
N ARG A 755 -2.90 5.31 20.32
CA ARG A 755 -3.02 4.11 21.17
C ARG A 755 -1.83 3.98 22.12
N SER A 756 -2.03 3.29 23.25
CA SER A 756 -0.88 2.81 24.04
C SER A 756 -0.11 1.72 23.28
N ASN A 757 1.19 1.61 23.54
CA ASN A 757 2.03 0.58 22.93
C ASN A 757 1.81 -0.83 23.49
N GLN A 758 0.98 -1.01 24.50
CA GLN A 758 0.74 -2.30 25.17
C GLN A 758 0.32 -3.40 24.21
N GLU A 759 -0.58 -3.10 23.24
CA GLU A 759 -0.99 -4.02 22.20
C GLU A 759 0.21 -4.50 21.35
N MET A 760 1.10 -3.57 20.95
CA MET A 760 2.31 -3.90 20.18
C MET A 760 3.23 -4.88 20.94
N PHE A 761 3.31 -4.72 22.27
CA PHE A 761 4.14 -5.59 23.13
C PHE A 761 3.49 -6.94 23.38
N GLU A 762 2.23 -6.97 23.80
CA GLU A 762 1.61 -8.22 24.27
C GLU A 762 1.10 -9.09 23.12
N THR A 763 0.70 -8.51 21.99
CA THR A 763 0.07 -9.25 20.88
C THR A 763 0.63 -8.94 19.51
N GLY A 764 1.51 -7.95 19.42
CA GLY A 764 2.13 -7.47 18.18
C GLY A 764 3.61 -7.85 18.04
N GLN A 765 4.35 -6.96 17.40
CA GLN A 765 5.72 -7.15 16.92
C GLN A 765 6.72 -7.46 18.05
N ALA A 766 6.53 -6.92 19.26
CA ALA A 766 7.46 -7.15 20.38
C ALA A 766 7.34 -8.54 21.02
N ARG A 767 6.24 -9.27 20.80
CA ARG A 767 6.07 -10.70 21.14
C ARG A 767 6.21 -11.04 22.62
N PHE A 768 5.86 -10.12 23.54
CA PHE A 768 5.96 -10.38 25.00
C PHE A 768 4.70 -11.02 25.57
N ARG A 769 3.67 -11.32 24.98
CA ARG A 769 2.45 -12.00 25.41
C ARG A 769 1.83 -11.52 26.74
N LEU A 770 2.62 -11.08 27.71
CA LEU A 770 2.22 -10.65 29.06
C LEU A 770 2.78 -9.25 29.36
N PRO A 771 2.10 -8.46 30.24
CA PRO A 771 2.58 -7.17 30.65
C PRO A 771 3.86 -7.27 31.51
N TRP A 772 4.68 -6.20 31.47
CA TRP A 772 6.02 -6.21 32.09
C TRP A 772 6.04 -6.51 33.60
N TRP A 773 4.99 -6.16 34.38
CA TRP A 773 4.94 -6.45 35.80
C TRP A 773 4.72 -7.95 36.12
N GLN A 774 4.28 -8.76 35.18
CA GLN A 774 4.17 -10.21 35.32
C GLN A 774 5.44 -10.95 34.87
N ILE A 775 6.21 -10.37 33.95
CA ILE A 775 7.42 -10.93 33.36
C ILE A 775 8.55 -9.90 33.29
N SER A 776 8.78 -9.16 34.39
CA SER A 776 9.73 -8.03 34.43
C SER A 776 11.14 -8.41 34.00
N ARG A 777 11.59 -9.60 34.38
CA ARG A 777 12.92 -10.09 34.00
C ARG A 777 13.07 -10.17 32.48
N GLN A 778 12.06 -10.66 31.76
CA GLN A 778 12.10 -10.77 30.31
C GLN A 778 12.19 -9.40 29.64
N TYR A 779 11.41 -8.41 30.12
CA TYR A 779 11.51 -7.06 29.63
C TYR A 779 12.89 -6.45 29.86
N ILE A 780 13.45 -6.55 31.07
CA ILE A 780 14.78 -6.04 31.40
C ILE A 780 15.86 -6.75 30.57
N CYS A 781 15.83 -8.08 30.49
CA CYS A 781 16.81 -8.85 29.74
C CYS A 781 16.77 -8.58 28.23
N ASN A 782 15.65 -8.12 27.68
CA ASN A 782 15.51 -7.78 26.26
C ASN A 782 15.60 -6.26 25.98
N SER A 783 15.93 -5.44 26.99
CA SER A 783 16.16 -4.01 26.84
C SER A 783 17.66 -3.72 26.67
N PRO A 784 18.10 -3.19 25.52
CA PRO A 784 19.51 -2.87 25.27
C PRO A 784 20.15 -1.98 26.32
N VAL A 785 19.45 -0.97 26.84
CA VAL A 785 19.96 0.02 27.77
C VAL A 785 20.45 -0.62 29.06
N PHE A 786 19.77 -1.65 29.58
CA PHE A 786 20.19 -2.35 30.83
C PHE A 786 21.39 -3.27 30.65
N GLN A 787 21.85 -3.45 29.42
CA GLN A 787 23.00 -4.28 29.08
C GLN A 787 24.11 -3.49 28.35
N ALA A 788 24.01 -2.16 28.34
CA ALA A 788 24.90 -1.26 27.61
C ALA A 788 26.37 -1.39 28.05
N GLU A 789 26.63 -1.83 29.30
CA GLU A 789 27.97 -2.09 29.82
C GLU A 789 28.75 -3.15 29.03
N ASN A 790 28.05 -4.08 28.37
CA ASN A 790 28.64 -5.15 27.58
C ASN A 790 29.04 -4.71 26.16
N ILE A 791 28.59 -3.56 25.70
CA ILE A 791 28.82 -3.09 24.32
C ILE A 791 30.31 -2.78 24.13
N GLN A 792 30.87 -3.35 23.06
CA GLN A 792 32.23 -3.05 22.59
C GLN A 792 32.21 -2.39 21.20
N THR A 793 31.17 -2.67 20.42
CA THR A 793 30.96 -2.16 19.06
C THR A 793 30.58 -0.67 19.09
N PRO A 794 31.27 0.20 18.36
CA PRO A 794 30.84 1.58 18.16
C PRO A 794 29.41 1.65 17.61
N LEU A 795 28.56 2.50 18.20
CA LEU A 795 27.15 2.63 17.86
C LEU A 795 26.82 4.04 17.34
N LEU A 796 26.25 4.10 16.14
CA LEU A 796 25.62 5.31 15.60
C LEU A 796 24.10 5.15 15.68
N MET A 797 23.41 6.05 16.38
CA MET A 797 21.96 6.12 16.44
C MET A 797 21.44 7.34 15.67
N ILE A 798 20.24 7.21 15.06
CA ILE A 798 19.59 8.27 14.27
C ILE A 798 18.14 8.39 14.70
N PHE A 799 17.67 9.63 14.94
CA PHE A 799 16.28 9.90 15.31
C PHE A 799 15.77 11.20 14.68
N GLY A 800 14.49 11.23 14.34
CA GLY A 800 13.72 12.46 14.19
C GLY A 800 13.18 12.91 15.54
N THR A 801 13.20 14.22 15.84
CA THR A 801 12.76 14.73 17.14
C THR A 801 11.24 14.72 17.34
N GLU A 802 10.47 14.53 16.24
CA GLU A 802 9.01 14.37 16.22
C GLU A 802 8.59 12.94 15.85
N ASP A 803 9.40 11.95 16.19
CA ASP A 803 9.07 10.54 16.00
C ASP A 803 7.80 10.17 16.79
N GLN A 804 6.75 9.79 16.05
CA GLN A 804 5.45 9.42 16.63
C GLN A 804 5.26 7.91 16.85
N ALA A 805 6.23 7.11 16.42
CA ALA A 805 6.21 5.65 16.56
C ALA A 805 7.13 5.19 17.70
N VAL A 806 8.40 5.59 17.67
CA VAL A 806 9.40 5.32 18.69
C VAL A 806 9.89 6.66 19.24
N ASP A 807 9.49 6.98 20.47
CA ASP A 807 9.88 8.23 21.10
C ASP A 807 11.41 8.38 21.12
N TRP A 808 11.92 9.53 20.65
CA TRP A 808 13.37 9.75 20.52
C TRP A 808 14.10 9.77 21.88
N SER A 809 13.36 9.87 23.00
CA SER A 809 13.90 9.68 24.36
C SER A 809 14.57 8.30 24.52
N GLN A 810 14.13 7.28 23.76
CA GLN A 810 14.78 5.97 23.73
C GLN A 810 16.25 6.07 23.28
N GLY A 811 16.53 6.87 22.25
CA GLY A 811 17.89 7.15 21.81
C GLY A 811 18.68 7.97 22.83
N LEU A 812 18.04 8.92 23.47
CA LEU A 812 18.67 9.78 24.49
C LEU A 812 19.06 8.98 25.72
N GLU A 813 18.19 8.10 26.23
CA GLU A 813 18.50 7.17 27.33
C GLU A 813 19.75 6.33 27.05
N MET A 814 19.80 5.70 25.90
CA MET A 814 20.92 4.86 25.47
C MET A 814 22.18 5.69 25.30
N TYR A 815 22.10 6.88 24.68
CA TYR A 815 23.25 7.78 24.51
C TYR A 815 23.83 8.23 25.85
N ILE A 816 23.01 8.67 26.79
CA ILE A 816 23.46 9.12 28.11
C ILE A 816 24.10 7.96 28.86
N THR A 817 23.50 6.78 28.80
CA THR A 817 24.02 5.56 29.42
C THR A 817 25.40 5.19 28.87
N MET A 818 25.54 5.08 27.54
CA MET A 818 26.81 4.74 26.89
C MET A 818 27.88 5.79 27.14
N ARG A 819 27.51 7.08 27.07
CA ARG A 819 28.41 8.19 27.41
C ARG A 819 28.94 8.10 28.83
N ARG A 820 28.08 7.80 29.82
CA ARG A 820 28.48 7.60 31.21
C ARG A 820 29.43 6.43 31.39
N LEU A 821 29.24 5.38 30.59
CA LEU A 821 30.13 4.19 30.57
C LEU A 821 31.42 4.39 29.78
N GLY A 822 31.60 5.55 29.12
CA GLY A 822 32.78 5.82 28.28
C GLY A 822 32.81 4.98 26.98
N LYS A 823 31.66 4.55 26.49
CA LYS A 823 31.52 3.73 25.27
C LYS A 823 31.37 4.60 24.02
N PRO A 824 31.98 4.23 22.89
CA PRO A 824 31.84 4.98 21.63
C PRO A 824 30.39 4.95 21.11
N CYS A 825 29.72 6.08 21.18
CA CYS A 825 28.34 6.24 20.75
C CYS A 825 28.12 7.65 20.18
N ILE A 826 27.46 7.72 19.03
CA ILE A 826 27.04 8.96 18.40
C ILE A 826 25.50 8.92 18.23
N LEU A 827 24.81 10.03 18.57
CA LEU A 827 23.39 10.20 18.33
C LEU A 827 23.19 11.39 17.38
N LEU A 828 22.66 11.11 16.19
CA LEU A 828 22.21 12.12 15.24
C LEU A 828 20.72 12.39 15.45
N THR A 829 20.36 13.64 15.68
CA THR A 829 18.97 14.07 15.81
C THR A 829 18.62 15.05 14.70
N TYR A 830 17.55 14.77 13.98
CA TYR A 830 17.02 15.61 12.91
C TYR A 830 15.77 16.34 13.42
N GLU A 831 15.88 17.64 13.58
CA GLU A 831 14.84 18.49 14.16
C GLU A 831 13.58 18.52 13.28
N GLY A 832 12.40 18.29 13.87
CA GLY A 832 11.11 18.30 13.19
C GLY A 832 10.83 17.07 12.30
N GLU A 833 11.75 16.11 12.25
CA GLU A 833 11.57 14.88 11.47
C GLU A 833 10.86 13.79 12.26
N GLY A 834 10.12 12.94 11.56
CA GLY A 834 9.36 11.83 12.14
C GLY A 834 10.14 10.52 12.25
N HIS A 835 9.39 9.41 12.35
CA HIS A 835 9.94 8.05 12.47
C HIS A 835 10.85 7.66 11.30
N THR A 836 10.52 8.11 10.11
CA THR A 836 11.38 8.05 8.92
C THR A 836 11.76 9.46 8.55
N ILE A 837 13.05 9.73 8.44
CA ILE A 837 13.55 11.04 8.02
C ILE A 837 13.08 11.28 6.57
N GLY A 838 12.37 12.37 6.32
CA GLY A 838 11.70 12.65 5.03
C GLY A 838 12.22 13.86 4.28
N GLY A 839 12.79 14.84 4.99
CA GLY A 839 13.31 16.06 4.38
C GLY A 839 14.49 15.77 3.44
N GLN A 840 14.44 16.27 2.21
CA GLN A 840 15.43 15.99 1.15
C GLN A 840 16.88 16.22 1.63
N MET A 841 17.18 17.34 2.23
CA MET A 841 18.53 17.63 2.72
C MET A 841 18.93 16.72 3.89
N ASN A 842 17.99 16.39 4.78
CA ASN A 842 18.22 15.52 5.92
C ASN A 842 18.46 14.07 5.49
N THR A 843 17.73 13.58 4.47
CA THR A 843 17.93 12.23 3.93
C THR A 843 19.28 12.09 3.23
N LEU A 844 19.73 13.11 2.51
CA LEU A 844 21.06 13.15 1.90
C LEU A 844 22.16 13.17 2.97
N ASP A 845 22.03 14.03 4.00
CA ASP A 845 23.01 14.15 5.08
C ASP A 845 23.14 12.84 5.87
N GLN A 846 22.00 12.22 6.27
CA GLN A 846 22.07 10.95 7.05
C GLN A 846 22.70 9.82 6.22
N THR A 847 22.37 9.73 4.92
CA THR A 847 22.93 8.70 4.04
C THR A 847 24.45 8.87 3.90
N GLY A 848 24.91 10.08 3.64
CA GLY A 848 26.34 10.39 3.56
C GLY A 848 27.10 10.07 4.86
N ARG A 849 26.55 10.49 6.03
CA ARG A 849 27.19 10.19 7.33
C ARG A 849 27.25 8.72 7.64
N VAL A 850 26.23 7.94 7.33
CA VAL A 850 26.26 6.49 7.58
C VAL A 850 27.31 5.80 6.70
N MET A 851 27.45 6.24 5.46
CA MET A 851 28.51 5.74 4.57
C MET A 851 29.90 6.09 5.09
N ASP A 852 30.15 7.35 5.49
CA ASP A 852 31.43 7.77 6.10
C ASP A 852 31.74 6.95 7.35
N TYR A 853 30.73 6.68 8.19
CA TYR A 853 30.87 5.91 9.41
C TYR A 853 31.30 4.48 9.12
N PHE A 854 30.64 3.79 8.20
CA PHE A 854 31.05 2.43 7.83
C PHE A 854 32.39 2.40 7.09
N ASP A 855 32.69 3.33 6.21
CA ASP A 855 33.97 3.41 5.52
C ASP A 855 35.13 3.61 6.50
N TYR A 856 34.96 4.45 7.53
CA TYR A 856 35.93 4.62 8.59
C TYR A 856 36.22 3.33 9.35
N TYR A 857 35.18 2.66 9.87
CA TYR A 857 35.37 1.47 10.69
C TYR A 857 35.72 0.22 9.89
N LEU A 858 35.18 0.04 8.69
CA LEU A 858 35.28 -1.21 7.95
C LEU A 858 36.32 -1.17 6.83
N LYS A 859 36.62 0.02 6.28
CA LYS A 859 37.66 0.17 5.23
C LYS A 859 38.91 0.92 5.72
N LYS A 860 38.87 1.43 6.96
CA LYS A 860 39.99 2.21 7.54
C LYS A 860 40.29 3.50 6.74
N THR A 861 39.28 4.12 6.19
CA THR A 861 39.40 5.45 5.54
C THR A 861 39.72 6.52 6.59
N VAL A 862 40.11 7.70 6.12
CA VAL A 862 40.25 8.88 7.01
C VAL A 862 38.90 9.21 7.63
N ALA A 863 38.87 9.36 8.96
CA ALA A 863 37.65 9.73 9.66
C ALA A 863 37.21 11.17 9.31
N ALA A 864 35.93 11.37 9.10
CA ALA A 864 35.39 12.72 9.10
C ALA A 864 35.40 13.31 10.54
N ASP A 865 35.62 14.61 10.69
CA ASP A 865 35.76 15.29 11.99
C ASP A 865 34.57 15.01 12.93
N TRP A 866 33.37 14.93 12.40
CA TRP A 866 32.17 14.66 13.20
C TRP A 866 32.15 13.28 13.88
N ILE A 867 32.92 12.30 13.35
CA ILE A 867 33.07 10.96 13.95
C ILE A 867 34.00 11.00 15.16
N LEU A 868 35.08 11.80 15.08
CA LEU A 868 36.12 11.86 16.11
C LEU A 868 35.79 12.89 17.20
N GLU A 869 35.33 14.08 16.82
CA GLU A 869 35.22 15.24 17.69
C GLU A 869 33.76 15.68 17.95
N GLY A 870 32.82 15.19 17.12
CA GLY A 870 31.47 15.71 17.12
C GLY A 870 31.37 17.10 16.46
N ARG A 871 30.30 17.85 16.77
CA ARG A 871 30.10 19.22 16.30
C ARG A 871 29.49 20.06 17.40
N THR A 872 30.15 21.14 17.80
CA THR A 872 29.62 22.04 18.82
C THR A 872 28.38 22.76 18.30
N TYR A 873 27.50 23.23 19.20
CA TYR A 873 26.31 23.97 18.83
C TYR A 873 26.66 25.32 18.18
N LEU A 874 27.73 25.98 18.62
CA LEU A 874 28.24 27.22 18.04
C LEU A 874 28.68 26.99 16.58
N LYS A 875 29.44 25.92 16.32
CA LYS A 875 29.85 25.53 14.97
C LYS A 875 28.65 25.19 14.07
N LYS A 876 27.58 24.58 14.64
CA LYS A 876 26.32 24.36 13.91
C LYS A 876 25.66 25.68 13.50
N LYS A 877 25.76 26.72 14.32
CA LYS A 877 25.20 28.04 14.04
C LYS A 877 26.09 28.95 13.18
N GLY A 878 27.30 28.50 12.86
CA GLY A 878 28.28 29.29 12.11
C GLY A 878 28.93 30.43 12.94
N GLU A 879 28.94 30.25 14.24
CA GLU A 879 29.50 31.23 15.22
C GLU A 879 30.92 30.85 15.67
N GLU A 880 31.42 29.68 15.22
CA GLU A 880 32.78 29.15 15.46
C GLU A 880 33.42 28.71 14.13
#